data_eda96ebdcb54e1be1550461b541009dc
#
_entry.id   eda96ebdcb54e1be1550461b541009dc
#
_cell.length_a   1.000
_cell.length_b   1.000
_cell.length_c   1.000
_cell.angle_alpha   90.00
_cell.angle_beta   90.00
_cell.angle_gamma   90.00
#
_symmetry.space_group_name_H-M   'P 1'
#
loop_
_entity.id
_entity.type
_entity.pdbx_description
1 polymer ?
#
loop_
_entity_poly.entity_id
_entity_poly.type
_entity_poly.pdbx_seq_one_letter_code
_entity_poly.pdbx_strand_id
1 'polypeptide(L)'
;ADAVVSFGGFCSGVVVSEDGLVFTNHHCGFSSIQQHSSVEHDYLKDGFVARSLEEELPNPELYVRFLLRTENVTKRVLSAAKHAKTESERRVAVDSVMNVIGMEVSEKDSTLTGIVDAYYAGNEFWLSVYRDYNDVRLVFAPPSSVGKFGWDTDNWMWPRHTGDFSVFRIYANTQNGPADYSPDNVPYHPEYVAPVSLEGYKEGSFCMTLGYPGSTERYLSSYGIEEMMNGINQAMIDVRGVKQAIWKREMDRRPDIRIKYASKYDESSNYWKNSIGTNKAIQHLKVLEKKRAAEAALREWIQAHPEEREKLIRLFSSLELNYGNRREINRALAYFGEAFINGPELVQLALEILNFDFEAEEKQVVSRMKKLLEKYDNLDTAIDKEVFAAMLKEYQTKVDKKYLPAMYDKIDTLYNGNIQAYVDSLYATSNITSPKGLKRFLERDTTYNLIEDPAVSLSLDLIVKYYEMNQSISEASEQIEQGERLFNDAMRRMYADRNFYPDANSTMRLSFGTVSGYSPFDGATYGYYTTVKGIFEKVKEHAGDIDFAVQPELLSLLSSRDFGRYANEQGDMNVCFISNNDITGGNSGSAMFNGKGELLGLAFDGNWEAMSSDIVFEPDLQRCIGVDVRYMLFIIEKYGKAGNLIKELKIR
;
A
#
# COMPACT_ATOMS: atom_id res chain seq x y z
N ALA A 1 20.11 8.86 6.53
CA ALA A 1 19.61 7.57 5.99
C ALA A 1 19.49 6.53 7.10
N ASP A 2 20.52 6.39 7.92
CA ASP A 2 20.64 5.27 8.89
C ASP A 2 19.60 5.27 10.03
N ALA A 3 18.90 6.39 10.24
CA ALA A 3 17.75 6.48 11.14
C ALA A 3 16.41 6.14 10.45
N VAL A 4 16.39 5.98 9.11
CA VAL A 4 15.16 5.69 8.35
C VAL A 4 15.03 4.19 8.15
N VAL A 5 13.83 3.68 8.40
CA VAL A 5 13.56 2.24 8.41
C VAL A 5 12.37 1.89 7.53
N SER A 6 12.36 0.66 7.01
CA SER A 6 11.15 0.03 6.49
C SER A 6 10.35 -0.49 7.68
N PHE A 7 9.09 -0.09 7.76
CA PHE A 7 8.17 -0.45 8.83
C PHE A 7 7.20 -1.52 8.32
N GLY A 8 7.37 -2.74 8.81
CA GLY A 8 6.57 -3.90 8.42
C GLY A 8 6.67 -4.32 6.95
N GLY A 9 7.56 -3.69 6.14
CA GLY A 9 7.68 -3.94 4.70
C GLY A 9 6.64 -3.21 3.83
N PHE A 10 5.70 -2.48 4.43
CA PHE A 10 4.61 -1.78 3.71
C PHE A 10 4.60 -0.26 3.95
N CYS A 11 5.28 0.21 4.99
CA CYS A 11 5.42 1.62 5.34
C CYS A 11 6.89 1.97 5.59
N SER A 12 7.13 3.23 5.88
CA SER A 12 8.41 3.77 6.33
C SER A 12 8.31 4.27 7.78
N GLY A 13 9.44 4.46 8.43
CA GLY A 13 9.52 5.04 9.76
C GLY A 13 10.85 5.73 9.99
N VAL A 14 10.96 6.44 11.09
CA VAL A 14 12.20 7.13 11.47
C VAL A 14 12.49 6.96 12.95
N VAL A 15 13.71 6.56 13.27
CA VAL A 15 14.20 6.43 14.65
C VAL A 15 14.55 7.81 15.20
N VAL A 16 13.95 8.19 16.34
CA VAL A 16 14.00 9.54 16.91
C VAL A 16 14.55 9.62 18.33
N SER A 17 14.86 8.47 18.96
CA SER A 17 15.46 8.44 20.29
C SER A 17 16.62 7.43 20.40
N GLU A 18 17.51 7.65 21.37
CA GLU A 18 18.60 6.73 21.68
C GLU A 18 18.12 5.41 22.31
N ASP A 19 16.85 5.35 22.71
CA ASP A 19 16.16 4.16 23.24
C ASP A 19 15.14 3.58 22.24
N GLY A 20 15.39 3.74 20.93
CA GLY A 20 14.73 3.03 19.88
C GLY A 20 13.30 3.47 19.54
N LEU A 21 12.86 4.68 19.94
CA LEU A 21 11.56 5.21 19.48
C LEU A 21 11.54 5.41 17.98
N VAL A 22 10.47 4.96 17.34
CA VAL A 22 10.19 5.11 15.90
C VAL A 22 8.92 5.90 15.71
N PHE A 23 8.98 6.95 14.91
CA PHE A 23 7.80 7.64 14.40
C PHE A 23 7.40 7.04 13.05
N THR A 24 6.12 6.75 12.90
CA THR A 24 5.48 6.35 11.64
C THR A 24 4.06 6.92 11.59
N ASN A 25 3.30 6.66 10.54
CA ASN A 25 1.92 7.13 10.45
C ASN A 25 0.96 6.33 11.35
N HIS A 26 -0.17 6.95 11.69
CA HIS A 26 -1.27 6.30 12.39
C HIS A 26 -1.87 5.17 11.53
N HIS A 27 -2.07 5.42 10.24
CA HIS A 27 -2.59 4.39 9.34
C HIS A 27 -1.62 3.22 9.16
N CYS A 28 -0.30 3.42 9.26
CA CYS A 28 0.69 2.34 9.28
C CYS A 28 0.60 1.50 10.56
N GLY A 29 0.31 2.12 11.69
CA GLY A 29 0.10 1.46 12.98
C GLY A 29 -1.33 0.94 13.21
N PHE A 30 -2.26 1.20 12.29
CA PHE A 30 -3.69 0.98 12.51
C PHE A 30 -4.04 -0.45 12.90
N SER A 31 -3.51 -1.44 12.20
CA SER A 31 -3.74 -2.87 12.50
C SER A 31 -3.24 -3.24 13.90
N SER A 32 -2.08 -2.72 14.32
CA SER A 32 -1.54 -2.92 15.66
C SER A 32 -2.45 -2.28 16.72
N ILE A 33 -2.90 -1.05 16.50
CA ILE A 33 -3.81 -0.35 17.42
C ILE A 33 -5.14 -1.11 17.52
N GLN A 34 -5.70 -1.56 16.41
CA GLN A 34 -6.94 -2.32 16.34
C GLN A 34 -6.81 -3.68 17.06
N GLN A 35 -5.72 -4.39 16.85
CA GLN A 35 -5.47 -5.70 17.47
C GLN A 35 -5.43 -5.63 19.00
N HIS A 36 -4.97 -4.53 19.56
CA HIS A 36 -4.94 -4.29 21.00
C HIS A 36 -6.22 -3.65 21.54
N SER A 37 -7.15 -3.23 20.67
CA SER A 37 -8.40 -2.63 21.08
C SER A 37 -9.42 -3.69 21.51
N SER A 38 -10.21 -3.36 22.52
CA SER A 38 -11.36 -4.15 22.99
C SER A 38 -12.53 -3.23 23.29
N VAL A 39 -13.70 -3.81 23.64
CA VAL A 39 -14.87 -3.01 24.07
C VAL A 39 -14.58 -2.22 25.36
N GLU A 40 -13.68 -2.72 26.21
CA GLU A 40 -13.29 -2.10 27.49
C GLU A 40 -12.15 -1.09 27.31
N HIS A 41 -11.32 -1.27 26.25
CA HIS A 41 -10.18 -0.45 25.91
C HIS A 41 -10.16 -0.17 24.41
N ASP A 42 -10.94 0.81 23.97
CA ASP A 42 -11.03 1.20 22.56
C ASP A 42 -9.91 2.18 22.19
N TYR A 43 -8.70 1.64 21.92
CA TYR A 43 -7.54 2.45 21.58
C TYR A 43 -7.66 3.18 20.23
N LEU A 44 -8.54 2.72 19.33
CA LEU A 44 -8.85 3.47 18.11
C LEU A 44 -9.60 4.76 18.43
N LYS A 45 -10.54 4.70 19.38
CA LYS A 45 -11.38 5.83 19.76
C LYS A 45 -10.69 6.75 20.77
N ASP A 46 -10.05 6.18 21.79
CA ASP A 46 -9.55 6.91 22.96
C ASP A 46 -8.05 7.23 22.87
N GLY A 47 -7.34 6.59 21.91
CA GLY A 47 -5.89 6.61 21.80
C GLY A 47 -5.23 5.66 22.80
N PHE A 48 -3.91 5.51 22.67
CA PHE A 48 -3.09 4.70 23.56
C PHE A 48 -1.83 5.46 24.02
N VAL A 49 -1.46 5.31 25.28
CA VAL A 49 -0.22 5.89 25.84
C VAL A 49 0.38 4.91 26.83
N ALA A 50 1.54 4.35 26.54
CA ALA A 50 2.36 3.62 27.51
C ALA A 50 3.03 4.62 28.47
N ARG A 51 2.89 4.40 29.78
CA ARG A 51 3.49 5.24 30.81
C ARG A 51 4.83 4.71 31.32
N SER A 52 5.11 3.44 31.03
CA SER A 52 6.37 2.75 31.31
C SER A 52 6.67 1.74 30.19
N LEU A 53 7.89 1.19 30.18
CA LEU A 53 8.30 0.18 29.20
C LEU A 53 7.46 -1.11 29.29
N GLU A 54 6.98 -1.44 30.50
CA GLU A 54 6.15 -2.62 30.76
C GLU A 54 4.74 -2.49 30.18
N GLU A 55 4.26 -1.26 29.96
CA GLU A 55 2.95 -0.98 29.35
C GLU A 55 3.00 -0.97 27.81
N GLU A 56 4.19 -0.99 27.19
CA GLU A 56 4.34 -0.99 25.75
C GLU A 56 3.86 -2.32 25.16
N LEU A 57 2.99 -2.25 24.14
CA LEU A 57 2.24 -3.42 23.65
C LEU A 57 2.99 -4.11 22.49
N PRO A 58 3.35 -5.39 22.63
CA PRO A 58 4.11 -6.13 21.61
C PRO A 58 3.26 -6.46 20.37
N ASN A 59 3.89 -6.43 19.19
CA ASN A 59 3.26 -6.75 17.91
C ASN A 59 4.04 -7.88 17.22
N PRO A 60 3.72 -9.16 17.46
CA PRO A 60 4.52 -10.30 17.03
C PRO A 60 4.70 -10.47 15.52
N GLU A 61 3.83 -9.89 14.71
CA GLU A 61 3.91 -9.96 13.24
C GLU A 61 4.55 -8.71 12.61
N LEU A 62 4.93 -7.73 13.44
CA LEU A 62 5.54 -6.47 13.00
C LEU A 62 7.06 -6.53 13.16
N TYR A 63 7.76 -6.06 12.14
CA TYR A 63 9.20 -5.92 12.19
C TYR A 63 9.62 -4.53 11.69
N VAL A 64 10.82 -4.14 12.07
CA VAL A 64 11.48 -2.93 11.56
C VAL A 64 12.79 -3.34 10.91
N ARG A 65 13.02 -2.85 9.68
CA ARG A 65 14.15 -3.23 8.84
C ARG A 65 15.07 -2.06 8.57
N PHE A 66 16.35 -2.22 8.88
CA PHE A 66 17.41 -1.26 8.61
C PHE A 66 18.20 -1.67 7.37
N LEU A 67 18.39 -0.74 6.42
CA LEU A 67 19.32 -0.91 5.31
C LEU A 67 20.76 -0.68 5.80
N LEU A 68 21.62 -1.67 5.63
CA LEU A 68 23.03 -1.56 6.03
C LEU A 68 23.96 -1.20 4.87
N ARG A 69 23.72 -1.79 3.68
CA ARG A 69 24.51 -1.52 2.47
C ARG A 69 23.78 -1.99 1.22
N THR A 70 24.21 -1.46 0.09
CA THR A 70 23.78 -1.89 -1.25
C THR A 70 25.00 -2.24 -2.10
N GLU A 71 24.82 -3.18 -3.06
CA GLU A 71 25.88 -3.62 -3.97
C GLU A 71 25.30 -3.90 -5.36
N ASN A 72 25.97 -3.42 -6.41
CA ASN A 72 25.58 -3.72 -7.79
C ASN A 72 25.99 -5.15 -8.17
N VAL A 73 25.00 -6.02 -8.39
CA VAL A 73 25.19 -7.44 -8.76
C VAL A 73 24.76 -7.75 -10.19
N THR A 74 24.48 -6.71 -10.99
CA THR A 74 23.97 -6.81 -12.36
C THR A 74 24.75 -7.79 -13.23
N LYS A 75 26.09 -7.68 -13.23
CA LYS A 75 26.94 -8.54 -14.05
C LYS A 75 26.80 -10.02 -13.69
N ARG A 76 26.69 -10.33 -12.39
CA ARG A 76 26.52 -11.69 -11.89
C ARG A 76 25.17 -12.26 -12.31
N VAL A 77 24.11 -11.48 -12.12
CA VAL A 77 22.73 -11.90 -12.44
C VAL A 77 22.57 -12.08 -13.95
N LEU A 78 22.96 -11.10 -14.76
CA LEU A 78 22.81 -11.18 -16.23
C LEU A 78 23.69 -12.27 -16.85
N SER A 79 24.82 -12.63 -16.25
CA SER A 79 25.66 -13.73 -16.72
C SER A 79 24.95 -15.09 -16.66
N ALA A 80 24.10 -15.31 -15.69
CA ALA A 80 23.28 -16.52 -15.57
C ALA A 80 22.24 -16.66 -16.68
N ALA A 81 21.69 -15.52 -17.11
CA ALA A 81 20.68 -15.49 -18.17
C ALA A 81 21.24 -15.48 -19.59
N LYS A 82 22.61 -15.49 -19.75
CA LYS A 82 23.27 -15.32 -21.07
C LYS A 82 22.87 -16.37 -22.11
N HIS A 83 22.51 -17.57 -21.68
CA HIS A 83 22.17 -18.70 -22.56
C HIS A 83 20.65 -18.95 -22.65
N ALA A 84 19.84 -18.16 -21.97
CA ALA A 84 18.39 -18.26 -22.05
C ALA A 84 17.92 -17.95 -23.48
N LYS A 85 17.01 -18.79 -23.99
CA LYS A 85 16.45 -18.66 -25.35
C LYS A 85 15.10 -17.94 -25.34
N THR A 86 14.39 -17.98 -24.21
CA THR A 86 13.08 -17.36 -24.01
C THR A 86 13.14 -16.42 -22.82
N GLU A 87 12.17 -15.50 -22.71
CA GLU A 87 12.09 -14.60 -21.55
C GLU A 87 11.74 -15.39 -20.28
N SER A 88 10.96 -16.46 -20.40
CA SER A 88 10.66 -17.38 -19.29
C SER A 88 11.94 -18.05 -18.75
N GLU A 89 12.78 -18.61 -19.64
CA GLU A 89 14.07 -19.18 -19.23
C GLU A 89 14.98 -18.12 -18.59
N ARG A 90 14.98 -16.91 -19.15
CA ARG A 90 15.73 -15.77 -18.58
C ARG A 90 15.27 -15.46 -17.17
N ARG A 91 13.95 -15.35 -16.95
CA ARG A 91 13.36 -15.05 -15.64
C ARG A 91 13.74 -16.11 -14.61
N VAL A 92 13.57 -17.39 -14.93
CA VAL A 92 13.94 -18.51 -14.03
C VAL A 92 15.43 -18.45 -13.65
N ALA A 93 16.32 -18.19 -14.61
CA ALA A 93 17.75 -18.08 -14.36
C ALA A 93 18.10 -16.86 -13.50
N VAL A 94 17.45 -15.71 -13.76
CA VAL A 94 17.60 -14.47 -12.99
C VAL A 94 17.13 -14.69 -11.55
N ASP A 95 15.91 -15.18 -11.36
CA ASP A 95 15.30 -15.38 -10.03
C ASP A 95 16.12 -16.37 -9.20
N SER A 96 16.60 -17.45 -9.82
CA SER A 96 17.47 -18.43 -9.15
C SER A 96 18.76 -17.80 -8.61
N VAL A 97 19.43 -16.98 -9.43
CA VAL A 97 20.70 -16.34 -9.00
C VAL A 97 20.44 -15.21 -8.01
N MET A 98 19.36 -14.44 -8.15
CA MET A 98 18.96 -13.44 -7.15
C MET A 98 18.76 -14.09 -5.77
N ASN A 99 18.04 -15.21 -5.71
CA ASN A 99 17.83 -15.98 -4.48
C ASN A 99 19.17 -16.49 -3.89
N VAL A 100 20.06 -17.04 -4.72
CA VAL A 100 21.38 -17.51 -4.26
C VAL A 100 22.19 -16.36 -3.67
N ILE A 101 22.21 -15.19 -4.32
CA ILE A 101 22.93 -14.03 -3.81
C ILE A 101 22.37 -13.57 -2.45
N GLY A 102 21.04 -13.57 -2.31
CA GLY A 102 20.38 -13.26 -1.04
C GLY A 102 20.74 -14.25 0.06
N MET A 103 20.68 -15.55 -0.22
CA MET A 103 21.02 -16.62 0.73
C MET A 103 22.48 -16.57 1.20
N GLU A 104 23.44 -16.24 0.33
CA GLU A 104 24.85 -16.07 0.70
C GLU A 104 25.08 -15.01 1.79
N VAL A 105 24.17 -14.06 1.94
CA VAL A 105 24.23 -13.04 3.01
C VAL A 105 23.89 -13.68 4.36
N SER A 106 22.74 -14.36 4.44
CA SER A 106 22.27 -15.00 5.66
C SER A 106 23.12 -16.23 6.07
N GLU A 107 23.74 -16.93 5.11
CA GLU A 107 24.70 -18.00 5.41
C GLU A 107 25.97 -17.48 6.09
N LYS A 108 26.41 -16.27 5.76
CA LYS A 108 27.58 -15.62 6.39
C LYS A 108 27.25 -15.02 7.76
N ASP A 109 26.08 -14.46 7.91
CA ASP A 109 25.57 -13.86 9.14
C ASP A 109 24.05 -14.03 9.17
N SER A 110 23.56 -14.94 10.01
CA SER A 110 22.14 -15.26 10.14
C SER A 110 21.27 -14.10 10.68
N THR A 111 21.89 -13.03 11.17
CA THR A 111 21.19 -11.80 11.60
C THR A 111 20.93 -10.84 10.45
N LEU A 112 21.38 -11.17 9.24
CA LEU A 112 21.25 -10.33 8.06
C LEU A 112 20.33 -10.97 7.02
N THR A 113 19.59 -10.13 6.32
CA THR A 113 18.73 -10.50 5.20
C THR A 113 19.28 -9.87 3.92
N GLY A 114 19.57 -10.68 2.90
CA GLY A 114 19.97 -10.21 1.58
C GLY A 114 18.78 -10.26 0.61
N ILE A 115 18.47 -9.15 -0.05
CA ILE A 115 17.44 -9.08 -1.08
C ILE A 115 18.06 -8.46 -2.33
N VAL A 116 17.87 -9.13 -3.47
CA VAL A 116 18.27 -8.58 -4.77
C VAL A 116 17.04 -8.05 -5.48
N ASP A 117 17.08 -6.78 -5.86
CA ASP A 117 15.98 -6.11 -6.54
C ASP A 117 16.36 -5.77 -7.98
N ALA A 118 15.37 -5.91 -8.87
CA ALA A 118 15.48 -5.49 -10.26
C ALA A 118 15.19 -4.00 -10.40
N TYR A 119 16.01 -3.34 -11.22
CA TYR A 119 15.88 -1.94 -11.59
C TYR A 119 15.77 -1.80 -13.10
N TYR A 120 15.11 -0.73 -13.56
CA TYR A 120 14.97 -0.41 -14.98
C TYR A 120 14.42 -1.59 -15.80
N ALA A 121 13.30 -2.13 -15.36
CA ALA A 121 12.63 -3.29 -15.98
C ALA A 121 13.55 -4.53 -16.11
N GLY A 122 14.43 -4.78 -15.13
CA GLY A 122 15.34 -5.93 -15.11
C GLY A 122 16.60 -5.77 -16.00
N ASN A 123 17.01 -4.54 -16.23
CA ASN A 123 18.29 -4.23 -16.90
C ASN A 123 19.44 -4.02 -15.90
N GLU A 124 19.15 -3.73 -14.64
CA GLU A 124 20.12 -3.68 -13.55
C GLU A 124 19.59 -4.43 -12.32
N PHE A 125 20.53 -4.89 -11.48
CA PHE A 125 20.23 -5.65 -10.27
C PHE A 125 21.12 -5.19 -9.12
N TRP A 126 20.50 -4.92 -7.98
CA TRP A 126 21.19 -4.46 -6.78
C TRP A 126 20.84 -5.33 -5.59
N LEU A 127 21.87 -5.80 -4.88
CA LEU A 127 21.71 -6.45 -3.58
C LEU A 127 21.58 -5.37 -2.51
N SER A 128 20.53 -5.45 -1.73
CA SER A 128 20.36 -4.71 -0.48
C SER A 128 20.55 -5.66 0.70
N VAL A 129 21.37 -5.28 1.67
CA VAL A 129 21.59 -6.04 2.90
C VAL A 129 20.94 -5.32 4.06
N TYR A 130 20.09 -6.05 4.76
CA TYR A 130 19.26 -5.52 5.83
C TYR A 130 19.51 -6.22 7.15
N ARG A 131 19.10 -5.56 8.23
CA ARG A 131 18.93 -6.14 9.56
C ARG A 131 17.51 -5.90 10.04
N ASP A 132 16.84 -6.98 10.44
CA ASP A 132 15.46 -6.98 10.86
C ASP A 132 15.37 -7.12 12.39
N TYR A 133 14.52 -6.29 13.03
CA TYR A 133 14.18 -6.38 14.45
C TYR A 133 12.70 -6.74 14.57
N ASN A 134 12.39 -7.85 15.22
CA ASN A 134 11.05 -8.45 15.28
C ASN A 134 10.28 -8.12 16.58
N ASP A 135 10.93 -7.56 17.60
CA ASP A 135 10.23 -7.07 18.80
C ASP A 135 9.98 -5.58 18.67
N VAL A 136 8.80 -5.24 18.14
CA VAL A 136 8.35 -3.86 17.94
C VAL A 136 7.08 -3.64 18.74
N ARG A 137 7.09 -2.66 19.66
CA ARG A 137 5.99 -2.42 20.60
C ARG A 137 5.34 -1.07 20.36
N LEU A 138 4.01 -1.03 20.48
CA LEU A 138 3.23 0.21 20.40
C LEU A 138 3.44 1.00 21.69
N VAL A 139 3.84 2.28 21.56
CA VAL A 139 4.12 3.19 22.66
C VAL A 139 3.08 4.29 22.79
N PHE A 140 2.69 4.87 21.64
CA PHE A 140 1.72 5.96 21.60
C PHE A 140 0.92 5.90 20.28
N ALA A 141 -0.38 6.05 20.39
CA ALA A 141 -1.26 6.30 19.27
C ALA A 141 -2.28 7.40 19.65
N PRO A 142 -2.40 8.48 18.88
CA PRO A 142 -3.50 9.40 19.08
C PRO A 142 -4.82 8.72 18.74
N PRO A 143 -5.97 9.20 19.25
CA PRO A 143 -7.27 8.70 18.83
C PRO A 143 -7.48 8.93 17.33
N SER A 144 -8.33 8.10 16.70
CA SER A 144 -8.64 8.21 15.26
C SER A 144 -9.17 9.60 14.86
N SER A 145 -9.81 10.33 15.78
CA SER A 145 -10.21 11.72 15.58
C SER A 145 -9.04 12.70 15.39
N VAL A 146 -7.82 12.28 15.67
CA VAL A 146 -6.56 12.98 15.33
C VAL A 146 -5.89 12.27 14.16
N GLY A 147 -5.61 10.96 14.33
CA GLY A 147 -4.83 10.15 13.40
C GLY A 147 -5.50 9.90 12.04
N LYS A 148 -6.82 10.00 12.01
CA LYS A 148 -7.66 9.83 10.81
C LYS A 148 -8.70 10.95 10.63
N PHE A 149 -8.46 12.14 11.14
CA PHE A 149 -9.38 13.27 10.99
C PHE A 149 -9.67 13.55 9.51
N GLY A 150 -10.95 13.57 9.14
CA GLY A 150 -11.41 13.67 7.76
C GLY A 150 -11.50 12.34 7.01
N TRP A 151 -10.98 11.25 7.60
CA TRP A 151 -11.11 9.87 7.14
C TRP A 151 -11.07 9.72 5.60
N ASP A 152 -12.05 8.99 5.00
CA ASP A 152 -12.13 8.80 3.54
C ASP A 152 -12.49 10.11 2.81
N THR A 153 -13.23 11.02 3.43
CA THR A 153 -13.63 12.29 2.81
C THR A 153 -12.43 13.15 2.42
N ASP A 154 -11.42 13.23 3.28
CA ASP A 154 -10.20 14.01 3.03
C ASP A 154 -9.06 13.20 2.37
N ASN A 155 -9.24 11.88 2.13
CA ASN A 155 -8.22 11.04 1.53
C ASN A 155 -7.87 11.52 0.11
N TRP A 156 -6.56 11.72 -0.16
CA TRP A 156 -6.03 12.34 -1.38
C TRP A 156 -6.42 13.81 -1.56
N MET A 157 -6.83 14.50 -0.50
CA MET A 157 -7.27 15.89 -0.59
C MET A 157 -6.33 16.85 0.11
N TRP A 158 -6.25 18.06 -0.43
CA TRP A 158 -5.67 19.22 0.22
C TRP A 158 -6.68 20.38 0.15
N PRO A 159 -6.91 21.15 1.22
CA PRO A 159 -6.19 21.22 2.51
C PRO A 159 -6.50 20.09 3.49
N ARG A 160 -5.46 19.55 4.14
CA ARG A 160 -5.51 18.44 5.09
C ARG A 160 -5.28 18.89 6.52
N HIS A 161 -5.95 18.24 7.50
CA HIS A 161 -5.84 18.60 8.93
C HIS A 161 -5.68 17.36 9.82
N THR A 162 -5.05 16.34 9.32
CA THR A 162 -4.91 15.03 9.96
C THR A 162 -3.59 14.94 10.70
N GLY A 163 -3.61 14.53 11.96
CA GLY A 163 -2.42 14.19 12.73
C GLY A 163 -2.03 12.72 12.54
N ASP A 164 -1.70 12.34 11.32
CA ASP A 164 -1.44 10.95 10.94
C ASP A 164 -0.06 10.49 11.42
N PHE A 165 0.04 10.12 12.69
CA PHE A 165 1.26 9.57 13.30
C PHE A 165 0.94 8.55 14.39
N SER A 166 1.90 7.67 14.64
CA SER A 166 1.97 6.76 15.78
C SER A 166 3.42 6.55 16.20
N VAL A 167 3.63 6.09 17.41
CA VAL A 167 4.96 5.89 17.99
C VAL A 167 5.10 4.44 18.43
N PHE A 168 6.17 3.81 17.96
CA PHE A 168 6.59 2.48 18.35
C PHE A 168 7.98 2.51 18.96
N ARG A 169 8.39 1.42 19.61
CA ARG A 169 9.75 1.22 20.08
C ARG A 169 10.27 -0.12 19.60
N ILE A 170 11.51 -0.10 19.12
CA ILE A 170 12.26 -1.29 18.77
C ILE A 170 12.89 -1.84 20.04
N TYR A 171 12.79 -3.15 20.24
CA TYR A 171 13.46 -3.90 21.28
C TYR A 171 14.51 -4.82 20.69
N ALA A 172 15.55 -5.08 21.46
CA ALA A 172 16.68 -5.91 21.12
C ALA A 172 17.03 -6.85 22.28
N ASN A 173 17.83 -7.88 22.02
CA ASN A 173 18.42 -8.67 23.11
C ASN A 173 19.42 -7.81 23.93
N THR A 174 19.90 -8.37 25.03
CA THR A 174 20.82 -7.65 25.95
C THR A 174 22.18 -7.27 25.35
N GLN A 175 22.51 -7.77 24.16
CA GLN A 175 23.69 -7.42 23.37
C GLN A 175 23.36 -6.42 22.25
N ASN A 176 22.17 -5.80 22.28
CA ASN A 176 21.67 -4.89 21.26
C ASN A 176 21.48 -5.51 19.86
N GLY A 177 21.38 -6.84 19.78
CA GLY A 177 21.14 -7.59 18.55
C GLY A 177 19.67 -7.87 18.30
N PRO A 178 19.31 -8.25 17.04
CA PRO A 178 17.96 -8.67 16.72
C PRO A 178 17.46 -9.82 17.58
N ALA A 179 16.18 -9.78 17.92
CA ALA A 179 15.52 -10.86 18.66
C ALA A 179 14.02 -10.87 18.34
N ASP A 180 13.42 -12.05 18.45
CA ASP A 180 11.97 -12.18 18.53
C ASP A 180 11.48 -11.67 19.89
N TYR A 181 10.16 -11.42 20.00
CA TYR A 181 9.59 -10.93 21.25
C TYR A 181 10.01 -11.79 22.46
N SER A 182 10.54 -11.12 23.47
CA SER A 182 10.81 -11.67 24.80
C SER A 182 10.58 -10.60 25.86
N PRO A 183 10.04 -10.96 27.05
CA PRO A 183 9.94 -10.02 28.17
C PRO A 183 11.32 -9.56 28.69
N ASP A 184 12.39 -10.28 28.35
CA ASP A 184 13.76 -9.95 28.76
C ASP A 184 14.46 -9.00 27.77
N ASN A 185 13.84 -8.69 26.63
CA ASN A 185 14.39 -7.75 25.68
C ASN A 185 14.39 -6.33 26.25
N VAL A 186 15.39 -5.56 25.82
CA VAL A 186 15.59 -4.16 26.23
C VAL A 186 15.38 -3.21 25.05
N PRO A 187 15.11 -1.92 25.26
CA PRO A 187 15.07 -0.95 24.17
C PRO A 187 16.34 -1.02 23.32
N TYR A 188 16.14 -0.99 22.00
CA TYR A 188 17.24 -0.95 21.03
C TYR A 188 17.97 0.38 21.09
N HIS A 189 19.31 0.35 21.13
CA HIS A 189 20.16 1.53 21.07
C HIS A 189 20.70 1.73 19.65
N PRO A 190 20.09 2.63 18.85
CA PRO A 190 20.50 2.89 17.48
C PRO A 190 21.81 3.66 17.40
N GLU A 191 22.60 3.43 16.34
CA GLU A 191 23.81 4.20 16.06
C GLU A 191 23.48 5.65 15.64
N TYR A 192 22.35 5.84 14.93
CA TYR A 192 21.90 7.13 14.41
C TYR A 192 20.46 7.42 14.80
N VAL A 193 20.23 8.67 15.20
CA VAL A 193 18.93 9.18 15.64
C VAL A 193 18.63 10.47 14.88
N ALA A 194 17.44 10.59 14.35
CA ALA A 194 17.01 11.81 13.67
C ALA A 194 16.71 12.92 14.71
N PRO A 195 17.39 14.07 14.66
CA PRO A 195 17.01 15.21 15.47
C PRO A 195 15.69 15.81 14.96
N VAL A 196 14.90 16.36 15.86
CA VAL A 196 13.57 16.93 15.58
C VAL A 196 13.65 18.45 15.61
N SER A 197 13.16 19.13 14.56
CA SER A 197 13.20 20.58 14.44
C SER A 197 11.92 21.23 14.95
N LEU A 198 12.05 22.25 15.81
CA LEU A 198 10.96 23.17 16.17
C LEU A 198 11.00 24.49 15.36
N GLU A 199 12.06 24.72 14.55
CA GLU A 199 12.17 25.95 13.73
C GLU A 199 11.05 26.06 12.68
N GLY A 200 10.49 24.91 12.25
CA GLY A 200 9.49 24.86 11.20
C GLY A 200 10.06 25.12 9.80
N TYR A 201 9.24 25.66 8.92
CA TYR A 201 9.55 25.87 7.51
C TYR A 201 8.83 27.11 6.97
N LYS A 202 9.32 27.63 5.84
CA LYS A 202 8.71 28.70 5.04
C LYS A 202 8.51 28.21 3.61
N GLU A 203 7.74 28.95 2.83
CA GLU A 203 7.63 28.69 1.40
C GLU A 203 9.00 28.76 0.75
N GLY A 204 9.32 27.77 -0.09
CA GLY A 204 10.64 27.63 -0.71
C GLY A 204 11.70 26.95 0.17
N SER A 205 11.39 26.62 1.43
CA SER A 205 12.33 25.86 2.28
C SER A 205 12.65 24.51 1.66
N PHE A 206 13.93 24.14 1.65
CA PHE A 206 14.36 22.81 1.22
C PHE A 206 13.72 21.73 2.07
N CYS A 207 13.22 20.70 1.40
CA CYS A 207 12.66 19.53 2.04
C CYS A 207 13.14 18.27 1.31
N MET A 208 13.59 17.26 2.04
CA MET A 208 13.88 15.95 1.48
C MET A 208 13.08 14.88 2.22
N THR A 209 12.60 13.90 1.46
CA THR A 209 11.85 12.74 1.97
C THR A 209 12.67 11.49 1.77
N LEU A 210 12.91 10.75 2.85
CA LEU A 210 13.56 9.44 2.81
C LEU A 210 12.58 8.37 3.28
N GLY A 211 12.44 7.32 2.50
CA GLY A 211 11.57 6.19 2.82
C GLY A 211 11.66 5.06 1.81
N TYR A 212 10.68 4.19 1.87
CA TYR A 212 10.61 2.95 1.09
C TYR A 212 9.37 2.96 0.18
N PRO A 213 9.39 3.72 -0.94
CA PRO A 213 8.28 3.74 -1.90
C PRO A 213 8.08 2.36 -2.52
N GLY A 214 6.83 1.93 -2.62
CA GLY A 214 6.45 0.59 -3.07
C GLY A 214 6.77 0.33 -4.53
N SER A 215 5.97 0.86 -5.46
CA SER A 215 6.15 0.64 -6.89
C SER A 215 5.69 1.83 -7.73
N THR A 216 6.39 2.06 -8.84
CA THR A 216 5.99 2.98 -9.91
C THR A 216 6.23 2.33 -11.27
N GLU A 217 5.60 2.85 -12.33
CA GLU A 217 5.72 2.36 -13.70
C GLU A 217 5.95 3.52 -14.68
N ARG A 218 6.92 4.37 -14.38
CA ARG A 218 7.19 5.61 -15.13
C ARG A 218 7.79 5.37 -16.49
N TYR A 219 8.39 4.21 -16.68
CA TYR A 219 9.03 3.84 -17.95
C TYR A 219 8.16 2.92 -18.82
N LEU A 220 6.92 2.66 -18.39
CA LEU A 220 5.96 1.88 -19.18
C LEU A 220 5.69 2.55 -20.53
N SER A 221 5.55 1.74 -21.58
CA SER A 221 5.18 2.20 -22.93
C SER A 221 3.74 2.76 -22.96
N SER A 222 3.41 3.48 -24.02
CA SER A 222 2.04 3.97 -24.22
C SER A 222 1.03 2.82 -24.30
N TYR A 223 1.43 1.65 -24.80
CA TYR A 223 0.59 0.45 -24.88
C TYR A 223 0.24 -0.07 -23.48
N GLY A 224 1.23 -0.14 -22.57
CA GLY A 224 1.01 -0.55 -21.19
C GLY A 224 0.14 0.42 -20.40
N ILE A 225 0.32 1.73 -20.62
CA ILE A 225 -0.54 2.75 -19.98
C ILE A 225 -2.00 2.63 -20.47
N GLU A 226 -2.22 2.39 -21.78
CA GLU A 226 -3.57 2.15 -22.29
C GLU A 226 -4.23 0.90 -21.70
N GLU A 227 -3.47 -0.19 -21.55
CA GLU A 227 -3.96 -1.41 -20.92
C GLU A 227 -4.30 -1.20 -19.44
N MET A 228 -3.45 -0.49 -18.70
CA MET A 228 -3.71 -0.15 -17.31
C MET A 228 -4.98 0.69 -17.16
N MET A 229 -5.12 1.77 -17.95
CA MET A 229 -6.27 2.68 -17.87
C MET A 229 -7.59 1.96 -18.20
N ASN A 230 -7.63 1.23 -19.32
CA ASN A 230 -8.87 0.67 -19.88
C ASN A 230 -9.18 -0.74 -19.37
N GLY A 231 -8.21 -1.43 -18.80
CA GLY A 231 -8.33 -2.76 -18.21
C GLY A 231 -8.37 -2.68 -16.69
N ILE A 232 -7.22 -2.53 -16.05
CA ILE A 232 -7.05 -2.65 -14.60
C ILE A 232 -7.82 -1.56 -13.85
N ASN A 233 -7.53 -0.28 -14.14
CA ASN A 233 -8.17 0.83 -13.45
C ASN A 233 -9.68 0.86 -13.70
N GLN A 234 -10.12 0.57 -14.94
CA GLN A 234 -11.55 0.59 -15.27
C GLN A 234 -12.31 -0.55 -14.55
N ALA A 235 -11.73 -1.74 -14.44
CA ALA A 235 -12.32 -2.84 -13.68
C ALA A 235 -12.45 -2.47 -12.19
N MET A 236 -11.41 -1.88 -11.62
CA MET A 236 -11.39 -1.41 -10.23
C MET A 236 -12.44 -0.32 -9.98
N ILE A 237 -12.56 0.65 -10.88
CA ILE A 237 -13.56 1.72 -10.81
C ILE A 237 -14.98 1.15 -10.84
N ASP A 238 -15.28 0.30 -11.80
CA ASP A 238 -16.62 -0.24 -11.99
C ASP A 238 -17.03 -1.17 -10.84
N VAL A 239 -16.20 -2.16 -10.53
CA VAL A 239 -16.54 -3.23 -9.57
C VAL A 239 -16.51 -2.75 -8.13
N ARG A 240 -15.46 -2.02 -7.72
CA ARG A 240 -15.37 -1.48 -6.35
C ARG A 240 -16.43 -0.43 -6.08
N GLY A 241 -16.79 0.39 -7.08
CA GLY A 241 -17.86 1.36 -6.93
C GLY A 241 -19.19 0.72 -6.57
N VAL A 242 -19.55 -0.42 -7.18
CA VAL A 242 -20.76 -1.18 -6.87
C VAL A 242 -20.68 -1.80 -5.46
N LYS A 243 -19.57 -2.45 -5.13
CA LYS A 243 -19.34 -3.07 -3.82
C LYS A 243 -19.41 -2.05 -2.68
N GLN A 244 -18.73 -0.94 -2.82
CA GLN A 244 -18.66 0.12 -1.82
C GLN A 244 -20.01 0.80 -1.60
N ALA A 245 -20.83 0.96 -2.63
CA ALA A 245 -22.18 1.49 -2.48
C ALA A 245 -23.06 0.62 -1.56
N ILE A 246 -22.91 -0.71 -1.65
CA ILE A 246 -23.60 -1.67 -0.76
C ILE A 246 -23.07 -1.54 0.67
N TRP A 247 -21.75 -1.57 0.86
CA TRP A 247 -21.11 -1.43 2.16
C TRP A 247 -21.45 -0.12 2.84
N LYS A 248 -21.30 1.02 2.14
CA LYS A 248 -21.58 2.36 2.67
C LYS A 248 -23.02 2.50 3.15
N ARG A 249 -23.98 2.03 2.34
CA ARG A 249 -25.40 2.04 2.71
C ARG A 249 -25.68 1.31 4.03
N GLU A 250 -25.05 0.15 4.24
CA GLU A 250 -25.26 -0.62 5.47
C GLU A 250 -24.47 -0.06 6.66
N MET A 251 -23.27 0.46 6.43
CA MET A 251 -22.47 1.16 7.44
C MET A 251 -23.18 2.40 7.98
N ASP A 252 -23.88 3.15 7.11
CA ASP A 252 -24.62 4.36 7.51
C ASP A 252 -25.88 4.03 8.35
N ARG A 253 -26.43 2.83 8.21
CA ARG A 253 -27.63 2.37 8.93
C ARG A 253 -27.31 1.65 10.23
N ARG A 254 -26.16 0.96 10.32
CA ARG A 254 -25.83 0.01 11.36
C ARG A 254 -24.45 0.28 11.94
N PRO A 255 -24.37 0.84 13.17
CA PRO A 255 -23.09 1.11 13.82
C PRO A 255 -22.20 -0.13 14.00
N ASP A 256 -22.78 -1.30 14.26
CA ASP A 256 -22.05 -2.57 14.36
C ASP A 256 -21.40 -2.96 13.02
N ILE A 257 -22.06 -2.73 11.90
CA ILE A 257 -21.52 -2.95 10.56
C ILE A 257 -20.41 -1.94 10.25
N ARG A 258 -20.59 -0.70 10.66
CA ARG A 258 -19.53 0.32 10.47
C ARG A 258 -18.22 -0.12 11.11
N ILE A 259 -18.24 -0.64 12.32
CA ILE A 259 -17.04 -1.15 13.01
C ILE A 259 -16.40 -2.29 12.21
N LYS A 260 -17.20 -3.22 11.68
CA LYS A 260 -16.72 -4.38 10.93
C LYS A 260 -16.15 -4.04 9.55
N TYR A 261 -16.77 -3.08 8.86
CA TYR A 261 -16.50 -2.81 7.45
C TYR A 261 -15.65 -1.57 7.19
N ALA A 262 -15.43 -0.71 8.18
CA ALA A 262 -14.70 0.55 8.01
C ALA A 262 -13.30 0.35 7.37
N SER A 263 -12.50 -0.58 7.90
CA SER A 263 -11.16 -0.86 7.36
C SER A 263 -11.21 -1.43 5.93
N LYS A 264 -12.16 -2.33 5.65
CA LYS A 264 -12.36 -2.91 4.31
C LYS A 264 -12.81 -1.86 3.30
N TYR A 265 -13.69 -0.95 3.74
CA TYR A 265 -14.16 0.17 2.93
C TYR A 265 -13.02 1.13 2.61
N ASP A 266 -12.24 1.52 3.61
CA ASP A 266 -11.10 2.43 3.45
C ASP A 266 -10.07 1.90 2.44
N GLU A 267 -9.65 0.65 2.61
CA GLU A 267 -8.72 0.02 1.69
C GLU A 267 -9.28 -0.02 0.25
N SER A 268 -10.53 -0.46 0.12
CA SER A 268 -11.19 -0.53 -1.18
C SER A 268 -11.33 0.86 -1.83
N SER A 269 -11.74 1.87 -1.04
CA SER A 269 -11.94 3.25 -1.49
C SER A 269 -10.62 3.93 -1.88
N ASN A 270 -9.55 3.67 -1.14
CA ASN A 270 -8.24 4.23 -1.45
C ASN A 270 -7.79 3.86 -2.88
N TYR A 271 -7.82 2.60 -3.24
CA TYR A 271 -7.47 2.12 -4.58
C TYR A 271 -8.50 2.56 -5.65
N TRP A 272 -9.78 2.61 -5.30
CA TRP A 272 -10.83 3.09 -6.19
C TRP A 272 -10.65 4.56 -6.57
N LYS A 273 -10.39 5.41 -5.60
CA LYS A 273 -10.09 6.84 -5.80
C LYS A 273 -8.79 7.02 -6.59
N ASN A 274 -7.76 6.24 -6.25
CA ASN A 274 -6.49 6.27 -6.97
C ASN A 274 -6.69 5.94 -8.45
N SER A 275 -7.43 4.88 -8.79
CA SER A 275 -7.72 4.50 -10.18
C SER A 275 -8.48 5.59 -10.94
N ILE A 276 -9.47 6.24 -10.31
CA ILE A 276 -10.21 7.37 -10.89
C ILE A 276 -9.28 8.56 -11.13
N GLY A 277 -8.51 8.93 -10.12
CA GLY A 277 -7.60 10.08 -10.17
C GLY A 277 -6.49 9.87 -11.19
N THR A 278 -5.88 8.69 -11.21
CA THR A 278 -4.86 8.30 -12.19
C THR A 278 -5.37 8.41 -13.61
N ASN A 279 -6.53 7.84 -13.92
CA ASN A 279 -7.10 7.91 -15.27
C ASN A 279 -7.40 9.37 -15.69
N LYS A 280 -7.95 10.17 -14.78
CA LYS A 280 -8.20 11.61 -15.04
C LYS A 280 -6.90 12.39 -15.25
N ALA A 281 -5.90 12.15 -14.42
CA ALA A 281 -4.62 12.86 -14.50
C ALA A 281 -3.83 12.47 -15.77
N ILE A 282 -3.82 11.18 -16.17
CA ILE A 282 -3.21 10.74 -17.43
C ILE A 282 -3.83 11.49 -18.63
N GLN A 283 -5.15 11.67 -18.64
CA GLN A 283 -5.85 12.45 -19.68
C GLN A 283 -5.51 13.95 -19.61
N HIS A 284 -5.59 14.54 -18.41
CA HIS A 284 -5.35 15.97 -18.19
C HIS A 284 -3.93 16.38 -18.57
N LEU A 285 -2.94 15.59 -18.15
CA LEU A 285 -1.51 15.81 -18.40
C LEU A 285 -1.06 15.34 -19.80
N LYS A 286 -1.97 14.77 -20.60
CA LYS A 286 -1.70 14.23 -21.94
C LYS A 286 -0.55 13.22 -21.95
N VAL A 287 -0.52 12.33 -20.96
CA VAL A 287 0.58 11.40 -20.74
C VAL A 287 0.77 10.49 -21.95
N LEU A 288 -0.31 9.94 -22.51
CA LEU A 288 -0.23 9.08 -23.70
C LEU A 288 0.38 9.81 -24.91
N GLU A 289 0.03 11.07 -25.12
CA GLU A 289 0.62 11.87 -26.22
C GLU A 289 2.12 12.08 -25.99
N LYS A 290 2.53 12.41 -24.76
CA LYS A 290 3.96 12.57 -24.39
C LYS A 290 4.73 11.27 -24.60
N LYS A 291 4.18 10.11 -24.19
CA LYS A 291 4.79 8.79 -24.37
C LYS A 291 4.91 8.42 -25.85
N ARG A 292 3.86 8.59 -26.64
CA ARG A 292 3.89 8.34 -28.08
C ARG A 292 4.89 9.23 -28.82
N ALA A 293 5.06 10.49 -28.41
CA ALA A 293 6.09 11.36 -28.96
C ALA A 293 7.50 10.86 -28.63
N ALA A 294 7.74 10.40 -27.39
CA ALA A 294 9.02 9.79 -27.00
C ALA A 294 9.30 8.47 -27.75
N GLU A 295 8.29 7.65 -27.97
CA GLU A 295 8.37 6.42 -28.79
C GLU A 295 8.69 6.73 -30.25
N ALA A 296 8.08 7.77 -30.83
CA ALA A 296 8.39 8.23 -32.18
C ALA A 296 9.85 8.66 -32.30
N ALA A 297 10.35 9.47 -31.34
CA ALA A 297 11.74 9.86 -31.29
C ALA A 297 12.70 8.65 -31.15
N LEU A 298 12.33 7.65 -30.35
CA LEU A 298 13.11 6.42 -30.23
C LEU A 298 13.11 5.61 -31.54
N ARG A 299 12.00 5.54 -32.27
CA ARG A 299 11.96 4.90 -33.60
C ARG A 299 12.94 5.57 -34.58
N GLU A 300 12.96 6.91 -34.62
CA GLU A 300 13.90 7.67 -35.46
C GLU A 300 15.36 7.40 -35.05
N TRP A 301 15.63 7.40 -33.74
CA TRP A 301 16.96 7.10 -33.21
C TRP A 301 17.43 5.69 -33.61
N ILE A 302 16.58 4.67 -33.47
CA ILE A 302 16.85 3.28 -33.89
C ILE A 302 17.19 3.23 -35.39
N GLN A 303 16.44 3.97 -36.22
CA GLN A 303 16.70 4.01 -37.70
C GLN A 303 18.07 4.64 -38.02
N ALA A 304 18.48 5.64 -37.25
CA ALA A 304 19.74 6.34 -37.44
C ALA A 304 20.98 5.56 -36.94
N HIS A 305 20.78 4.51 -36.11
CA HIS A 305 21.87 3.73 -35.49
C HIS A 305 21.82 2.27 -35.96
N PRO A 306 22.63 1.87 -37.00
CA PRO A 306 22.53 0.52 -37.58
C PRO A 306 22.74 -0.62 -36.59
N GLU A 307 23.61 -0.46 -35.59
CA GLU A 307 23.90 -1.43 -34.52
C GLU A 307 22.71 -1.65 -33.60
N GLU A 308 21.90 -0.64 -33.39
CA GLU A 308 20.66 -0.71 -32.59
C GLU A 308 19.48 -1.26 -33.43
N ARG A 309 19.45 -0.88 -34.71
CA ARG A 309 18.41 -1.29 -35.62
C ARG A 309 18.32 -2.81 -35.76
N GLU A 310 19.43 -3.53 -35.84
CA GLU A 310 19.43 -4.99 -35.92
C GLU A 310 18.75 -5.63 -34.71
N LYS A 311 18.96 -5.07 -33.50
CA LYS A 311 18.45 -5.58 -32.24
C LYS A 311 16.99 -5.20 -31.97
N LEU A 312 16.60 -3.97 -32.37
CA LEU A 312 15.35 -3.34 -31.93
C LEU A 312 14.32 -3.15 -33.07
N ILE A 313 14.59 -3.63 -34.28
CA ILE A 313 13.72 -3.40 -35.45
C ILE A 313 12.28 -3.88 -35.22
N ARG A 314 12.08 -4.91 -34.41
CA ARG A 314 10.77 -5.50 -34.11
C ARG A 314 10.16 -5.01 -32.80
N LEU A 315 10.86 -4.16 -32.03
CA LEU A 315 10.43 -3.77 -30.68
C LEU A 315 8.97 -3.29 -30.66
N PHE A 316 8.67 -2.25 -31.39
CA PHE A 316 7.35 -1.63 -31.36
C PHE A 316 6.27 -2.49 -32.00
N SER A 317 6.58 -3.20 -33.10
CA SER A 317 5.61 -4.12 -33.70
C SER A 317 5.32 -5.33 -32.80
N SER A 318 6.29 -5.78 -32.02
CA SER A 318 6.09 -6.83 -31.01
C SER A 318 5.21 -6.33 -29.86
N LEU A 319 5.48 -5.14 -29.30
CA LEU A 319 4.66 -4.54 -28.25
C LEU A 319 3.23 -4.36 -28.73
N GLU A 320 3.00 -3.73 -29.89
CA GLU A 320 1.67 -3.50 -30.45
C GLU A 320 0.88 -4.79 -30.64
N LEU A 321 1.52 -5.81 -31.25
CA LEU A 321 0.90 -7.10 -31.49
C LEU A 321 0.50 -7.80 -30.20
N ASN A 322 1.41 -7.89 -29.22
CA ASN A 322 1.20 -8.68 -28.03
C ASN A 322 0.28 -7.99 -27.01
N TYR A 323 0.34 -6.68 -26.87
CA TYR A 323 -0.68 -5.93 -26.12
C TYR A 323 -2.07 -6.07 -26.79
N GLY A 324 -2.11 -6.04 -28.13
CA GLY A 324 -3.35 -6.29 -28.89
C GLY A 324 -3.92 -7.69 -28.63
N ASN A 325 -3.07 -8.71 -28.68
CA ASN A 325 -3.47 -10.12 -28.51
C ASN A 325 -4.02 -10.41 -27.10
N ARG A 326 -3.45 -9.82 -26.05
CA ARG A 326 -3.91 -10.09 -24.69
C ARG A 326 -4.97 -9.13 -24.16
N ARG A 327 -5.21 -8.00 -24.81
CA ARG A 327 -6.06 -6.89 -24.32
C ARG A 327 -7.39 -7.33 -23.74
N GLU A 328 -8.15 -8.13 -24.50
CA GLU A 328 -9.50 -8.54 -24.11
C GLU A 328 -9.48 -9.49 -22.90
N ILE A 329 -8.56 -10.45 -22.92
CA ILE A 329 -8.43 -11.43 -21.83
C ILE A 329 -7.88 -10.77 -20.58
N ASN A 330 -6.88 -9.91 -20.72
CA ASN A 330 -6.30 -9.19 -19.58
C ASN A 330 -7.33 -8.27 -18.91
N ARG A 331 -8.18 -7.63 -19.72
CA ARG A 331 -9.32 -6.87 -19.20
C ARG A 331 -10.30 -7.80 -18.45
N ALA A 332 -10.64 -8.95 -19.02
CA ALA A 332 -11.51 -9.93 -18.36
C ALA A 332 -10.90 -10.45 -17.05
N LEU A 333 -9.59 -10.69 -17.00
CA LEU A 333 -8.84 -11.06 -15.79
C LEU A 333 -8.89 -9.97 -14.72
N ALA A 334 -8.78 -8.71 -15.10
CA ALA A 334 -8.90 -7.59 -14.16
C ALA A 334 -10.29 -7.54 -13.52
N TYR A 335 -11.36 -7.65 -14.32
CA TYR A 335 -12.72 -7.76 -13.78
C TYR A 335 -12.92 -9.03 -12.95
N PHE A 336 -12.30 -10.14 -13.33
CA PHE A 336 -12.35 -11.38 -12.56
C PHE A 336 -11.73 -11.23 -11.18
N GLY A 337 -10.55 -10.65 -11.12
CA GLY A 337 -9.86 -10.35 -9.86
C GLY A 337 -10.72 -9.50 -8.93
N GLU A 338 -11.28 -8.41 -9.41
CA GLU A 338 -12.10 -7.51 -8.62
C GLU A 338 -13.47 -8.11 -8.23
N ALA A 339 -14.13 -8.84 -9.14
CA ALA A 339 -15.47 -9.38 -8.90
C ALA A 339 -15.47 -10.65 -8.03
N PHE A 340 -14.43 -11.48 -8.10
CA PHE A 340 -14.42 -12.79 -7.43
C PHE A 340 -13.32 -12.93 -6.40
N ILE A 341 -12.08 -12.56 -6.72
CA ILE A 341 -10.96 -12.71 -5.75
C ILE A 341 -11.04 -11.63 -4.67
N ASN A 342 -11.29 -10.37 -5.04
CA ASN A 342 -11.45 -9.23 -4.14
C ASN A 342 -12.93 -8.90 -3.85
N GLY A 343 -13.85 -9.72 -4.32
CA GLY A 343 -15.30 -9.50 -4.25
C GLY A 343 -15.90 -10.01 -2.95
N PRO A 344 -16.69 -11.13 -3.00
CA PRO A 344 -17.38 -11.68 -1.84
C PRO A 344 -16.43 -12.36 -0.87
N GLU A 345 -16.65 -12.16 0.42
CA GLU A 345 -15.83 -12.71 1.50
C GLU A 345 -15.97 -14.25 1.58
N LEU A 346 -17.14 -14.80 1.23
CA LEU A 346 -17.33 -16.25 1.15
C LEU A 346 -16.38 -16.92 0.17
N VAL A 347 -16.14 -16.30 -0.99
CA VAL A 347 -15.18 -16.81 -1.98
C VAL A 347 -13.76 -16.76 -1.43
N GLN A 348 -13.39 -15.66 -0.76
CA GLN A 348 -12.06 -15.53 -0.14
C GLN A 348 -11.84 -16.59 0.94
N LEU A 349 -12.82 -16.85 1.80
CA LEU A 349 -12.77 -17.92 2.79
C LEU A 349 -12.60 -19.29 2.14
N ALA A 350 -13.35 -19.57 1.06
CA ALA A 350 -13.26 -20.83 0.34
C ALA A 350 -11.88 -21.02 -0.33
N LEU A 351 -11.29 -19.94 -0.89
CA LEU A 351 -9.95 -19.97 -1.46
C LEU A 351 -8.88 -20.26 -0.39
N GLU A 352 -9.01 -19.69 0.80
CA GLU A 352 -8.11 -19.99 1.92
C GLU A 352 -8.23 -21.43 2.39
N ILE A 353 -9.45 -21.98 2.41
CA ILE A 353 -9.68 -23.38 2.75
C ILE A 353 -9.05 -24.31 1.71
N LEU A 354 -9.13 -23.98 0.42
CA LEU A 354 -8.47 -24.75 -0.65
C LEU A 354 -6.93 -24.75 -0.52
N ASN A 355 -6.35 -23.68 0.02
CA ASN A 355 -4.93 -23.56 0.29
C ASN A 355 -4.51 -24.04 1.69
N PHE A 356 -5.46 -24.66 2.44
CA PHE A 356 -5.21 -25.11 3.80
C PHE A 356 -4.40 -26.42 3.77
N ASP A 357 -3.22 -26.38 4.38
CA ASP A 357 -2.39 -27.56 4.55
C ASP A 357 -2.85 -28.37 5.79
N PHE A 358 -3.62 -29.41 5.55
CA PHE A 358 -4.12 -30.33 6.58
C PHE A 358 -3.06 -31.32 7.07
N GLU A 359 -1.93 -31.46 6.37
CA GLU A 359 -0.81 -32.34 6.74
C GLU A 359 0.26 -31.61 7.57
N ALA A 360 0.10 -30.29 7.78
CA ALA A 360 0.99 -29.52 8.63
C ALA A 360 0.93 -29.98 10.09
N GLU A 361 1.90 -29.56 10.91
CA GLU A 361 1.91 -29.84 12.35
C GLU A 361 0.62 -29.38 13.02
N GLU A 362 0.07 -30.19 13.94
CA GLU A 362 -1.21 -29.94 14.63
C GLU A 362 -1.33 -28.51 15.18
N LYS A 363 -0.24 -27.96 15.75
CA LYS A 363 -0.21 -26.59 16.27
C LYS A 363 -0.44 -25.54 15.17
N GLN A 364 0.09 -25.78 13.97
CA GLN A 364 -0.09 -24.87 12.82
C GLN A 364 -1.51 -24.97 12.27
N VAL A 365 -2.06 -26.19 12.18
CA VAL A 365 -3.44 -26.44 11.77
C VAL A 365 -4.41 -25.73 12.72
N VAL A 366 -4.26 -25.88 14.03
CA VAL A 366 -5.10 -25.24 15.05
C VAL A 366 -4.98 -23.71 14.96
N SER A 367 -3.78 -23.18 14.79
CA SER A 367 -3.58 -21.73 14.65
C SER A 367 -4.28 -21.16 13.40
N ARG A 368 -4.15 -21.85 12.26
CA ARG A 368 -4.83 -21.44 11.01
C ARG A 368 -6.34 -21.55 11.10
N MET A 369 -6.86 -22.62 11.72
CA MET A 369 -8.29 -22.77 12.00
C MET A 369 -8.84 -21.61 12.85
N LYS A 370 -8.10 -21.22 13.89
CA LYS A 370 -8.46 -20.07 14.72
C LYS A 370 -8.53 -18.78 13.89
N LYS A 371 -7.51 -18.50 13.07
CA LYS A 371 -7.48 -17.34 12.18
C LYS A 371 -8.68 -17.33 11.19
N LEU A 372 -9.03 -18.47 10.61
CA LEU A 372 -10.20 -18.60 9.75
C LEU A 372 -11.52 -18.30 10.50
N LEU A 373 -11.65 -18.79 11.74
CA LEU A 373 -12.83 -18.54 12.55
C LEU A 373 -12.95 -17.06 12.96
N GLU A 374 -11.85 -16.39 13.27
CA GLU A 374 -11.81 -14.96 13.60
C GLU A 374 -12.31 -14.06 12.45
N LYS A 375 -12.19 -14.51 11.19
CA LYS A 375 -12.71 -13.74 10.04
C LYS A 375 -14.23 -13.57 10.07
N TYR A 376 -14.96 -14.50 10.70
CA TYR A 376 -16.42 -14.38 10.83
C TYR A 376 -16.85 -13.25 11.78
N ASP A 377 -16.01 -12.83 12.70
CA ASP A 377 -16.31 -11.71 13.59
C ASP A 377 -16.52 -10.41 12.80
N ASN A 378 -15.88 -10.34 11.63
CA ASN A 378 -15.92 -9.19 10.72
C ASN A 378 -16.77 -9.45 9.44
N LEU A 379 -17.47 -10.59 9.34
CA LEU A 379 -18.33 -10.93 8.21
C LEU A 379 -19.81 -10.65 8.57
N ASP A 380 -20.56 -10.05 7.65
CA ASP A 380 -22.02 -10.04 7.65
C ASP A 380 -22.52 -10.79 6.41
N THR A 381 -23.08 -11.99 6.64
CA THR A 381 -23.52 -12.89 5.56
C THR A 381 -24.59 -12.27 4.65
N ALA A 382 -25.44 -11.38 5.17
CA ALA A 382 -26.48 -10.74 4.37
C ALA A 382 -25.89 -9.71 3.40
N ILE A 383 -24.93 -8.93 3.87
CA ILE A 383 -24.17 -7.97 3.04
C ILE A 383 -23.36 -8.72 1.99
N ASP A 384 -22.65 -9.78 2.39
CA ASP A 384 -21.82 -10.55 1.48
C ASP A 384 -22.63 -11.24 0.37
N LYS A 385 -23.81 -11.73 0.67
CA LYS A 385 -24.77 -12.24 -0.35
C LYS A 385 -25.15 -11.18 -1.37
N GLU A 386 -25.47 -9.98 -0.92
CA GLU A 386 -25.83 -8.87 -1.81
C GLU A 386 -24.64 -8.45 -2.68
N VAL A 387 -23.45 -8.36 -2.06
CA VAL A 387 -22.19 -8.10 -2.80
C VAL A 387 -21.99 -9.18 -3.84
N PHE A 388 -22.11 -10.46 -3.51
CA PHE A 388 -21.85 -11.51 -4.47
C PHE A 388 -22.84 -11.48 -5.66
N ALA A 389 -24.13 -11.28 -5.39
CA ALA A 389 -25.12 -11.15 -6.47
C ALA A 389 -24.81 -9.96 -7.40
N ALA A 390 -24.38 -8.83 -6.80
CA ALA A 390 -23.98 -7.65 -7.57
C ALA A 390 -22.70 -7.91 -8.39
N MET A 391 -21.70 -8.58 -7.84
CA MET A 391 -20.45 -8.93 -8.53
C MET A 391 -20.68 -9.86 -9.70
N LEU A 392 -21.52 -10.87 -9.54
CA LEU A 392 -21.93 -11.76 -10.63
C LEU A 392 -22.58 -10.98 -11.79
N LYS A 393 -23.49 -10.07 -11.47
CA LYS A 393 -24.17 -9.24 -12.47
C LYS A 393 -23.21 -8.30 -13.18
N GLU A 394 -22.31 -7.66 -12.42
CA GLU A 394 -21.32 -6.72 -12.96
C GLU A 394 -20.37 -7.43 -13.92
N TYR A 395 -19.80 -8.58 -13.50
CA TYR A 395 -18.91 -9.37 -14.34
C TYR A 395 -19.60 -9.84 -15.64
N GLN A 396 -20.82 -10.41 -15.55
CA GLN A 396 -21.59 -10.85 -16.71
C GLN A 396 -21.86 -9.71 -17.71
N THR A 397 -22.04 -8.48 -17.22
CA THR A 397 -22.36 -7.30 -18.04
C THR A 397 -21.13 -6.72 -18.74
N LYS A 398 -19.96 -6.83 -18.11
CA LYS A 398 -18.73 -6.15 -18.54
C LYS A 398 -17.78 -7.03 -19.35
N VAL A 399 -17.96 -8.36 -19.31
CA VAL A 399 -17.02 -9.33 -19.88
C VAL A 399 -17.71 -10.19 -20.93
N ASP A 400 -16.99 -10.55 -22.01
CA ASP A 400 -17.51 -11.41 -23.06
C ASP A 400 -17.88 -12.80 -22.50
N LYS A 401 -18.95 -13.40 -23.04
CA LYS A 401 -19.48 -14.71 -22.60
C LYS A 401 -18.44 -15.82 -22.58
N LYS A 402 -17.48 -15.83 -23.48
CA LYS A 402 -16.41 -16.84 -23.55
C LYS A 402 -15.50 -16.87 -22.32
N TYR A 403 -15.47 -15.78 -21.54
CA TYR A 403 -14.68 -15.68 -20.31
C TYR A 403 -15.50 -15.92 -19.04
N LEU A 404 -16.81 -16.20 -19.15
CA LEU A 404 -17.64 -16.50 -18.00
C LEU A 404 -17.25 -17.86 -17.40
N PRO A 405 -17.10 -17.97 -16.06
CA PRO A 405 -16.95 -19.24 -15.35
C PRO A 405 -18.20 -20.14 -15.49
N ALA A 406 -18.00 -21.45 -15.30
CA ALA A 406 -19.04 -22.48 -15.46
C ALA A 406 -20.30 -22.28 -14.58
N MET A 407 -20.18 -21.51 -13.49
CA MET A 407 -21.33 -21.17 -12.65
C MET A 407 -22.44 -20.42 -13.40
N TYR A 408 -22.12 -19.66 -14.46
CA TYR A 408 -23.14 -18.96 -15.26
C TYR A 408 -24.01 -19.93 -16.04
N ASP A 409 -23.45 -21.05 -16.52
CA ASP A 409 -24.24 -22.14 -17.14
C ASP A 409 -25.20 -22.77 -16.12
N LYS A 410 -24.77 -22.93 -14.85
CA LYS A 410 -25.62 -23.38 -13.75
C LYS A 410 -26.73 -22.38 -13.46
N ILE A 411 -26.42 -21.08 -13.43
CA ILE A 411 -27.39 -20.00 -13.23
C ILE A 411 -28.45 -20.05 -14.34
N ASP A 412 -28.04 -20.14 -15.57
CA ASP A 412 -28.96 -20.17 -16.74
C ASP A 412 -29.83 -21.42 -16.74
N THR A 413 -29.25 -22.61 -16.51
CA THR A 413 -29.96 -23.89 -16.69
C THR A 413 -30.77 -24.28 -15.45
N LEU A 414 -30.28 -24.08 -14.24
CA LEU A 414 -30.91 -24.54 -13.00
C LEU A 414 -31.73 -23.44 -12.32
N TYR A 415 -31.40 -22.18 -12.56
CA TYR A 415 -32.05 -21.03 -11.92
C TYR A 415 -32.73 -20.08 -12.90
N ASN A 416 -32.87 -20.48 -14.17
CA ASN A 416 -33.50 -19.70 -15.25
C ASN A 416 -32.94 -18.28 -15.38
N GLY A 417 -31.62 -18.12 -15.24
CA GLY A 417 -30.92 -16.84 -15.26
C GLY A 417 -31.06 -16.00 -13.99
N ASN A 418 -31.69 -16.52 -12.94
CA ASN A 418 -31.89 -15.78 -11.68
C ASN A 418 -30.66 -15.88 -10.78
N ILE A 419 -29.76 -14.88 -10.89
CA ILE A 419 -28.54 -14.76 -10.08
C ILE A 419 -28.83 -14.77 -8.58
N GLN A 420 -29.88 -14.06 -8.14
CA GLN A 420 -30.21 -13.98 -6.71
C GLN A 420 -30.62 -15.35 -6.15
N ALA A 421 -31.43 -16.11 -6.89
CA ALA A 421 -31.83 -17.46 -6.47
C ALA A 421 -30.63 -18.42 -6.39
N TYR A 422 -29.66 -18.31 -7.30
CA TYR A 422 -28.42 -19.06 -7.23
C TYR A 422 -27.60 -18.71 -5.98
N VAL A 423 -27.41 -17.42 -5.72
CA VAL A 423 -26.66 -16.95 -4.53
C VAL A 423 -27.37 -17.36 -3.25
N ASP A 424 -28.69 -17.23 -3.17
CA ASP A 424 -29.48 -17.66 -2.01
C ASP A 424 -29.31 -19.14 -1.72
N SER A 425 -29.34 -19.99 -2.77
CA SER A 425 -29.12 -21.42 -2.67
C SER A 425 -27.70 -21.73 -2.19
N LEU A 426 -26.67 -21.06 -2.75
CA LEU A 426 -25.27 -21.25 -2.39
C LEU A 426 -25.04 -20.99 -0.90
N TYR A 427 -25.53 -19.85 -0.40
CA TYR A 427 -25.36 -19.48 1.01
C TYR A 427 -26.20 -20.34 1.97
N ALA A 428 -27.32 -20.88 1.51
CA ALA A 428 -28.15 -21.78 2.31
C ALA A 428 -27.57 -23.20 2.44
N THR A 429 -26.80 -23.64 1.45
CA THR A 429 -26.31 -25.03 1.38
C THR A 429 -24.85 -25.20 1.73
N SER A 430 -24.03 -24.12 1.68
CA SER A 430 -22.63 -24.19 2.06
C SER A 430 -22.45 -24.20 3.60
N ASN A 431 -21.59 -25.09 4.07
CA ASN A 431 -21.23 -25.20 5.49
C ASN A 431 -20.38 -24.03 5.97
N ILE A 432 -19.56 -23.46 5.07
CA ILE A 432 -18.62 -22.38 5.42
C ILE A 432 -19.27 -21.00 5.49
N THR A 433 -20.58 -20.89 5.49
CA THR A 433 -21.30 -19.62 5.67
C THR A 433 -21.50 -19.22 7.15
N SER A 434 -21.08 -20.07 8.09
CA SER A 434 -21.16 -19.80 9.52
C SER A 434 -20.00 -20.42 10.31
N PRO A 435 -19.61 -19.81 11.47
CA PRO A 435 -18.53 -20.34 12.31
C PRO A 435 -18.77 -21.79 12.73
N LYS A 436 -20.01 -22.12 13.08
CA LYS A 436 -20.40 -23.48 13.49
C LYS A 436 -20.32 -24.47 12.32
N GLY A 437 -20.70 -24.05 11.14
CA GLY A 437 -20.61 -24.87 9.92
C GLY A 437 -19.17 -25.10 9.53
N LEU A 438 -18.35 -24.03 9.50
CA LEU A 438 -16.92 -24.11 9.22
C LEU A 438 -16.21 -25.05 10.20
N LYS A 439 -16.47 -24.91 11.51
CA LYS A 439 -15.85 -25.77 12.52
C LYS A 439 -16.16 -27.24 12.26
N ARG A 440 -17.44 -27.60 12.04
CA ARG A 440 -17.82 -28.97 11.67
C ARG A 440 -17.20 -29.45 10.37
N PHE A 441 -17.05 -28.56 9.41
CA PHE A 441 -16.47 -28.87 8.11
C PHE A 441 -14.96 -29.17 8.23
N LEU A 442 -14.23 -28.39 9.01
CA LEU A 442 -12.79 -28.57 9.25
C LEU A 442 -12.46 -29.76 10.16
N GLU A 443 -13.39 -30.17 11.05
CA GLU A 443 -13.25 -31.36 11.91
C GLU A 443 -13.47 -32.70 11.17
N ARG A 444 -13.87 -32.66 9.89
CA ARG A 444 -14.01 -33.84 9.04
C ARG A 444 -12.64 -34.33 8.57
N ASP A 445 -12.34 -35.58 8.87
CA ASP A 445 -11.01 -36.21 8.75
C ASP A 445 -10.57 -36.59 7.29
N THR A 446 -11.08 -35.95 6.24
CA THR A 446 -10.70 -36.27 4.87
C THR A 446 -10.74 -35.06 3.94
N THR A 447 -9.66 -34.81 3.21
CA THR A 447 -9.55 -33.85 2.10
C THR A 447 -10.60 -34.06 1.01
N TYR A 448 -11.20 -35.23 0.89
CA TYR A 448 -12.24 -35.57 -0.09
C TYR A 448 -13.54 -34.81 0.12
N ASN A 449 -13.84 -34.38 1.34
CA ASN A 449 -15.10 -33.67 1.67
C ASN A 449 -15.04 -32.16 1.39
N LEU A 450 -13.88 -31.59 1.10
CA LEU A 450 -13.75 -30.15 0.82
C LEU A 450 -14.52 -29.74 -0.42
N ILE A 451 -14.41 -30.52 -1.49
CA ILE A 451 -15.02 -30.23 -2.80
C ILE A 451 -16.55 -30.45 -2.79
N GLU A 452 -17.10 -31.17 -1.79
CA GLU A 452 -18.55 -31.34 -1.65
C GLU A 452 -19.26 -30.07 -1.17
N ASP A 453 -18.53 -29.13 -0.53
CA ASP A 453 -19.11 -27.84 -0.16
C ASP A 453 -19.32 -26.96 -1.39
N PRO A 454 -20.53 -26.43 -1.62
CA PRO A 454 -20.85 -25.67 -2.82
C PRO A 454 -19.98 -24.41 -3.02
N ALA A 455 -19.59 -23.71 -1.94
CA ALA A 455 -18.75 -22.53 -2.05
C ALA A 455 -17.28 -22.90 -2.33
N VAL A 456 -16.78 -24.01 -1.77
CA VAL A 456 -15.44 -24.52 -2.05
C VAL A 456 -15.37 -25.03 -3.50
N SER A 457 -16.39 -25.79 -3.95
CA SER A 457 -16.48 -26.24 -5.34
C SER A 457 -16.53 -25.08 -6.34
N LEU A 458 -17.30 -24.04 -6.03
CA LEU A 458 -17.36 -22.81 -6.82
C LEU A 458 -15.98 -22.15 -6.92
N SER A 459 -15.29 -22.02 -5.80
CA SER A 459 -13.97 -21.37 -5.76
C SER A 459 -12.91 -22.15 -6.54
N LEU A 460 -13.02 -23.48 -6.58
CA LEU A 460 -12.19 -24.32 -7.47
C LEU A 460 -12.50 -24.06 -8.95
N ASP A 461 -13.78 -23.97 -9.32
CA ASP A 461 -14.18 -23.62 -10.70
C ASP A 461 -13.62 -22.24 -11.12
N LEU A 462 -13.61 -21.27 -10.18
CA LEU A 462 -13.03 -19.94 -10.39
C LEU A 462 -11.51 -20.01 -10.59
N ILE A 463 -10.79 -20.77 -9.76
CA ILE A 463 -9.34 -20.98 -9.91
C ILE A 463 -9.01 -21.57 -11.27
N VAL A 464 -9.71 -22.63 -11.68
CA VAL A 464 -9.49 -23.29 -12.98
C VAL A 464 -9.68 -22.28 -14.11
N LYS A 465 -10.76 -21.50 -14.08
CA LYS A 465 -11.01 -20.49 -15.11
C LYS A 465 -9.95 -19.40 -15.15
N TYR A 466 -9.51 -18.93 -14.00
CA TYR A 466 -8.43 -17.96 -13.87
C TYR A 466 -7.13 -18.47 -14.50
N TYR A 467 -6.74 -19.71 -14.20
CA TYR A 467 -5.55 -20.33 -14.79
C TYR A 467 -5.65 -20.53 -16.30
N GLU A 468 -6.81 -20.97 -16.82
CA GLU A 468 -7.05 -21.09 -18.27
C GLU A 468 -6.84 -19.75 -18.98
N MET A 469 -7.42 -18.67 -18.44
CA MET A 469 -7.29 -17.33 -19.02
C MET A 469 -5.84 -16.84 -18.98
N ASN A 470 -5.14 -16.98 -17.84
CA ASN A 470 -3.73 -16.59 -17.72
C ASN A 470 -2.82 -17.40 -18.65
N GLN A 471 -3.05 -18.72 -18.76
CA GLN A 471 -2.26 -19.58 -19.64
C GLN A 471 -2.43 -19.17 -21.10
N SER A 472 -3.62 -18.75 -21.51
CA SER A 472 -3.89 -18.36 -22.91
C SER A 472 -3.18 -17.08 -23.35
N ILE A 473 -2.74 -16.24 -22.40
CA ILE A 473 -1.99 -15.01 -22.68
C ILE A 473 -0.51 -15.07 -22.25
N SER A 474 -0.03 -16.22 -21.79
CA SER A 474 1.33 -16.35 -21.25
C SER A 474 2.41 -15.95 -22.25
N GLU A 475 2.31 -16.43 -23.51
CA GLU A 475 3.25 -16.08 -24.57
C GLU A 475 3.26 -14.57 -24.87
N ALA A 476 2.07 -13.97 -25.03
CA ALA A 476 1.96 -12.52 -25.25
C ALA A 476 2.53 -11.73 -24.07
N SER A 477 2.32 -12.19 -22.84
CA SER A 477 2.86 -11.55 -21.64
C SER A 477 4.38 -11.61 -21.56
N GLU A 478 4.98 -12.76 -21.92
CA GLU A 478 6.45 -12.89 -22.01
C GLU A 478 7.05 -11.96 -23.08
N GLN A 479 6.40 -11.84 -24.23
CA GLN A 479 6.87 -10.93 -25.30
C GLN A 479 6.73 -9.46 -24.91
N ILE A 480 5.72 -9.10 -24.10
CA ILE A 480 5.54 -7.76 -23.57
C ILE A 480 6.64 -7.47 -22.52
N GLU A 481 6.89 -8.38 -21.59
CA GLU A 481 7.96 -8.23 -20.59
C GLU A 481 9.32 -7.98 -21.26
N GLN A 482 9.65 -8.79 -22.25
CA GLN A 482 10.85 -8.59 -23.07
C GLN A 482 10.85 -7.23 -23.77
N GLY A 483 9.71 -6.86 -24.38
CA GLY A 483 9.57 -5.59 -25.11
C GLY A 483 9.75 -4.38 -24.20
N GLU A 484 9.09 -4.34 -23.04
CA GLU A 484 9.20 -3.25 -22.06
C GLU A 484 10.63 -3.14 -21.50
N ARG A 485 11.29 -4.26 -21.25
CA ARG A 485 12.69 -4.28 -20.82
C ARG A 485 13.62 -3.70 -21.90
N LEU A 486 13.46 -4.10 -23.15
CA LEU A 486 14.25 -3.58 -24.29
C LEU A 486 13.93 -2.10 -24.57
N PHE A 487 12.67 -1.71 -24.43
CA PHE A 487 12.22 -0.31 -24.56
C PHE A 487 12.90 0.58 -23.52
N ASN A 488 12.90 0.17 -22.25
CA ASN A 488 13.55 0.88 -21.16
C ASN A 488 15.06 1.03 -21.41
N ASP A 489 15.75 -0.05 -21.79
CA ASP A 489 17.18 -0.04 -22.08
C ASP A 489 17.51 0.89 -23.27
N ALA A 490 16.72 0.84 -24.34
CA ALA A 490 16.91 1.67 -25.52
C ALA A 490 16.69 3.16 -25.22
N MET A 491 15.68 3.51 -24.43
CA MET A 491 15.43 4.88 -23.97
C MET A 491 16.62 5.42 -23.15
N ARG A 492 17.18 4.63 -22.27
CA ARG A 492 18.36 5.02 -21.46
C ARG A 492 19.60 5.21 -22.33
N ARG A 493 19.80 4.40 -23.36
CA ARG A 493 20.93 4.57 -24.30
C ARG A 493 20.75 5.77 -25.22
N MET A 494 19.54 6.03 -25.69
CA MET A 494 19.21 7.21 -26.49
C MET A 494 19.49 8.52 -25.74
N TYR A 495 19.22 8.55 -24.45
CA TYR A 495 19.42 9.71 -23.58
C TYR A 495 20.55 9.49 -22.56
N ALA A 496 21.68 8.96 -23.01
CA ALA A 496 22.81 8.59 -22.15
C ALA A 496 23.41 9.78 -21.35
N ASP A 497 23.12 11.01 -21.74
CA ASP A 497 23.50 12.26 -21.07
C ASP A 497 22.52 12.65 -19.93
N ARG A 498 21.41 11.93 -19.76
CA ARG A 498 20.43 12.18 -18.71
C ARG A 498 20.59 11.20 -17.57
N ASN A 499 20.39 11.69 -16.36
CA ASN A 499 20.25 10.83 -15.18
C ASN A 499 18.82 10.30 -15.11
N PHE A 500 18.66 8.98 -15.29
CA PHE A 500 17.42 8.30 -15.02
C PHE A 500 17.40 7.84 -13.57
N TYR A 501 16.33 8.11 -12.85
CA TYR A 501 16.06 7.46 -11.58
C TYR A 501 15.21 6.20 -11.84
N PRO A 502 15.47 5.08 -11.15
CA PRO A 502 14.70 3.87 -11.37
C PRO A 502 13.28 3.98 -10.80
N ASP A 503 12.36 3.18 -11.34
CA ASP A 503 11.05 2.98 -10.71
C ASP A 503 11.19 2.56 -9.25
N ALA A 504 10.24 2.93 -8.41
CA ALA A 504 10.16 2.47 -7.04
C ALA A 504 9.93 0.95 -7.02
N ASN A 505 10.53 0.27 -6.06
CA ASN A 505 10.49 -1.19 -5.89
C ASN A 505 10.68 -1.61 -4.43
N SER A 506 10.13 -0.84 -3.50
CA SER A 506 10.22 -1.06 -2.04
C SER A 506 11.63 -0.94 -1.45
N THR A 507 12.60 -0.43 -2.22
CA THR A 507 13.94 -0.11 -1.71
C THR A 507 14.00 1.33 -1.21
N MET A 508 14.99 1.64 -0.34
CA MET A 508 15.16 3.00 0.18
C MET A 508 15.40 4.01 -0.94
N ARG A 509 14.65 5.10 -0.91
CA ARG A 509 14.76 6.22 -1.86
C ARG A 509 14.81 7.56 -1.17
N LEU A 510 15.52 8.47 -1.80
CA LEU A 510 15.56 9.88 -1.45
C LEU A 510 14.86 10.67 -2.54
N SER A 511 13.87 11.46 -2.14
CA SER A 511 13.25 12.50 -2.95
C SER A 511 13.51 13.85 -2.31
N PHE A 512 13.72 14.89 -3.09
CA PHE A 512 13.93 16.24 -2.56
C PHE A 512 13.22 17.30 -3.39
N GLY A 513 12.90 18.38 -2.72
CA GLY A 513 12.17 19.49 -3.31
C GLY A 513 12.10 20.66 -2.33
N THR A 514 11.00 21.37 -2.37
CA THR A 514 10.73 22.52 -1.51
C THR A 514 9.33 22.45 -0.92
N VAL A 515 9.17 23.01 0.28
CA VAL A 515 7.86 23.30 0.84
C VAL A 515 7.22 24.39 0.01
N SER A 516 6.11 24.10 -0.67
CA SER A 516 5.46 25.07 -1.58
C SER A 516 3.98 24.76 -1.78
N GLY A 517 3.20 25.85 -1.89
CA GLY A 517 1.83 25.78 -2.38
C GLY A 517 1.76 25.41 -3.87
N TYR A 518 0.56 25.38 -4.44
CA TYR A 518 0.34 25.11 -5.86
C TYR A 518 -0.99 25.68 -6.34
N SER A 519 -1.16 25.75 -7.66
CA SER A 519 -2.41 26.17 -8.30
C SER A 519 -3.00 24.99 -9.07
N PRO A 520 -4.04 24.31 -8.56
CA PRO A 520 -4.61 23.11 -9.18
C PRO A 520 -5.33 23.41 -10.50
N PHE A 521 -5.87 24.63 -10.64
CA PHE A 521 -6.56 25.13 -11.84
C PHE A 521 -6.60 26.66 -11.83
N ASP A 522 -7.03 27.24 -12.94
CA ASP A 522 -7.11 28.71 -13.10
C ASP A 522 -7.98 29.36 -12.03
N GLY A 523 -7.46 30.41 -11.40
CA GLY A 523 -8.13 31.15 -10.34
C GLY A 523 -8.08 30.55 -8.94
N ALA A 524 -7.45 29.38 -8.73
CA ALA A 524 -7.27 28.77 -7.41
C ALA A 524 -5.78 28.65 -7.04
N THR A 525 -5.47 28.98 -5.77
CA THR A 525 -4.14 28.76 -5.19
C THR A 525 -4.28 28.17 -3.79
N TYR A 526 -3.56 27.09 -3.53
CA TYR A 526 -3.49 26.45 -2.22
C TYR A 526 -2.19 26.83 -1.50
N GLY A 527 -2.33 27.23 -0.24
CA GLY A 527 -1.19 27.49 0.65
C GLY A 527 -0.45 26.22 1.01
N TYR A 528 0.80 26.38 1.45
CA TYR A 528 1.71 25.26 1.73
C TYR A 528 1.54 24.64 3.12
N TYR A 529 0.69 25.16 4.00
CA TYR A 529 0.40 24.61 5.33
C TYR A 529 -1.03 24.86 5.76
N THR A 530 -1.49 24.06 6.71
CA THR A 530 -2.77 24.18 7.40
C THR A 530 -2.55 24.38 8.91
N THR A 531 -3.54 24.92 9.59
CA THR A 531 -3.50 25.15 11.03
C THR A 531 -4.70 24.52 11.74
N VAL A 532 -4.65 24.48 13.07
CA VAL A 532 -5.77 24.00 13.89
C VAL A 532 -7.08 24.77 13.65
N LYS A 533 -7.02 25.97 13.07
CA LYS A 533 -8.22 26.72 12.67
C LYS A 533 -9.09 25.91 11.71
N GLY A 534 -8.46 25.23 10.74
CA GLY A 534 -9.19 24.41 9.77
C GLY A 534 -9.83 23.16 10.40
N ILE A 535 -9.31 22.65 11.52
CA ILE A 535 -9.99 21.60 12.30
C ILE A 535 -11.35 22.11 12.77
N PHE A 536 -11.40 23.30 13.41
CA PHE A 536 -12.66 23.90 13.87
C PHE A 536 -13.61 24.21 12.73
N GLU A 537 -13.11 24.67 11.59
CA GLU A 537 -13.91 24.95 10.38
C GLU A 537 -14.58 23.67 9.88
N LYS A 538 -13.81 22.57 9.72
CA LYS A 538 -14.33 21.27 9.24
C LYS A 538 -15.30 20.62 10.24
N VAL A 539 -15.01 20.65 11.53
CA VAL A 539 -15.94 20.17 12.57
C VAL A 539 -17.28 20.89 12.51
N LYS A 540 -17.28 22.19 12.23
CA LYS A 540 -18.49 22.97 12.09
C LYS A 540 -19.23 22.71 10.78
N GLU A 541 -18.50 22.64 9.67
CA GLU A 541 -19.04 22.43 8.33
C GLU A 541 -19.69 21.03 8.21
N HIS A 542 -19.06 20.03 8.79
CA HIS A 542 -19.49 18.63 8.77
C HIS A 542 -20.11 18.19 10.10
N ALA A 543 -20.89 19.07 10.76
CA ALA A 543 -21.49 18.78 12.06
C ALA A 543 -22.37 17.53 12.00
N GLY A 544 -22.05 16.55 12.87
CA GLY A 544 -22.76 15.27 12.92
C GLY A 544 -22.13 14.18 12.03
N ASP A 545 -21.13 14.49 11.23
CA ASP A 545 -20.34 13.51 10.50
C ASP A 545 -19.22 12.97 11.41
N ILE A 546 -19.17 11.64 11.55
CA ILE A 546 -18.19 10.98 12.41
C ILE A 546 -16.76 11.12 11.89
N ASP A 547 -16.56 11.29 10.59
CA ASP A 547 -15.24 11.44 9.97
C ASP A 547 -14.55 12.74 10.44
N PHE A 548 -15.35 13.73 10.88
CA PHE A 548 -14.88 15.01 11.41
C PHE A 548 -15.17 15.18 12.91
N ALA A 549 -15.57 14.11 13.60
CA ALA A 549 -15.81 14.17 15.03
C ALA A 549 -14.48 14.26 15.80
N VAL A 550 -14.41 15.17 16.77
CA VAL A 550 -13.23 15.39 17.63
C VAL A 550 -13.68 15.38 19.09
N GLN A 551 -12.88 14.77 19.96
CA GLN A 551 -13.18 14.72 21.39
C GLN A 551 -13.23 16.14 21.99
N PRO A 552 -14.20 16.42 22.90
CA PRO A 552 -14.36 17.74 23.52
C PRO A 552 -13.09 18.23 24.24
N GLU A 553 -12.33 17.32 24.85
CA GLU A 553 -11.08 17.62 25.58
C GLU A 553 -10.01 18.14 24.60
N LEU A 554 -9.89 17.55 23.43
CA LEU A 554 -8.96 18.01 22.41
C LEU A 554 -9.40 19.36 21.83
N LEU A 555 -10.69 19.55 21.51
CA LEU A 555 -11.20 20.87 21.06
C LEU A 555 -10.96 21.95 22.11
N SER A 556 -11.18 21.66 23.40
CA SER A 556 -10.88 22.58 24.50
C SER A 556 -9.41 22.94 24.57
N LEU A 557 -8.52 21.94 24.44
CA LEU A 557 -7.07 22.15 24.43
C LEU A 557 -6.62 23.01 23.25
N LEU A 558 -7.10 22.73 22.04
CA LEU A 558 -6.78 23.50 20.83
C LEU A 558 -7.33 24.93 20.89
N SER A 559 -8.53 25.12 21.46
CA SER A 559 -9.17 26.44 21.60
C SER A 559 -8.48 27.34 22.62
N SER A 560 -7.77 26.75 23.59
CA SER A 560 -6.99 27.53 24.56
C SER A 560 -5.83 28.30 23.91
N ARG A 561 -5.37 27.88 22.73
CA ARG A 561 -4.22 28.42 21.99
C ARG A 561 -2.91 28.44 22.80
N ASP A 562 -2.82 27.66 23.88
CA ASP A 562 -1.59 27.48 24.65
C ASP A 562 -0.70 26.42 23.95
N PHE A 563 -0.18 26.81 22.80
CA PHE A 563 0.70 25.95 21.98
C PHE A 563 2.15 25.95 22.46
N GLY A 564 2.55 26.92 23.32
CA GLY A 564 3.88 27.02 23.89
C GLY A 564 4.96 27.02 22.81
N ARG A 565 5.98 26.18 22.98
CA ARG A 565 7.12 26.06 22.04
C ARG A 565 6.78 25.46 20.67
N TYR A 566 5.57 24.94 20.51
CA TYR A 566 5.12 24.31 19.26
C TYR A 566 4.41 25.30 18.32
N ALA A 567 4.13 26.52 18.78
CA ALA A 567 3.53 27.56 17.98
C ALA A 567 4.43 27.98 16.81
N ASN A 568 3.81 28.33 15.68
CA ASN A 568 4.50 28.98 14.57
C ASN A 568 4.82 30.46 14.89
N GLU A 569 5.48 31.17 13.96
CA GLU A 569 5.86 32.60 14.14
C GLU A 569 4.64 33.51 14.36
N GLN A 570 3.43 33.12 13.95
CA GLN A 570 2.18 33.86 14.13
C GLN A 570 1.46 33.50 15.45
N GLY A 571 2.03 32.62 16.26
CA GLY A 571 1.42 32.13 17.49
C GLY A 571 0.28 31.11 17.26
N ASP A 572 0.21 30.52 16.07
CA ASP A 572 -0.76 29.47 15.72
C ASP A 572 -0.07 28.08 15.66
N MET A 573 -0.85 27.01 15.55
CA MET A 573 -0.35 25.64 15.43
C MET A 573 -0.55 25.14 14.00
N ASN A 574 0.55 24.81 13.32
CA ASN A 574 0.49 24.11 12.05
C ASN A 574 0.11 22.65 12.27
N VAL A 575 -0.70 22.08 11.36
CA VAL A 575 -1.12 20.67 11.41
C VAL A 575 -0.47 19.86 10.30
N CYS A 576 -0.64 20.28 9.06
CA CYS A 576 -0.03 19.65 7.88
C CYS A 576 0.69 20.68 7.02
N PHE A 577 1.59 20.19 6.18
CA PHE A 577 2.26 20.98 5.15
C PHE A 577 2.44 20.16 3.87
N ILE A 578 2.72 20.84 2.77
CA ILE A 578 2.97 20.20 1.48
C ILE A 578 4.32 20.59 0.90
N SER A 579 4.92 19.65 0.19
CA SER A 579 6.15 19.84 -0.58
C SER A 579 6.01 19.20 -1.96
N ASN A 580 6.83 19.63 -2.91
CA ASN A 580 6.87 19.03 -4.25
C ASN A 580 7.82 17.82 -4.33
N ASN A 581 7.99 17.10 -3.22
CA ASN A 581 8.73 15.85 -3.19
C ASN A 581 7.95 14.76 -3.90
N ASP A 582 8.68 13.94 -4.63
CA ASP A 582 8.13 12.78 -5.33
C ASP A 582 7.94 11.60 -4.36
N ILE A 583 6.71 11.13 -4.22
CA ILE A 583 6.34 10.00 -3.35
C ILE A 583 5.33 9.08 -4.03
N THR A 584 5.23 7.86 -3.54
CA THR A 584 4.15 6.91 -3.85
C THR A 584 3.80 6.07 -2.61
N GLY A 585 2.85 5.15 -2.71
CA GLY A 585 2.52 4.18 -1.66
C GLY A 585 3.76 3.49 -1.11
N GLY A 586 3.86 3.31 0.22
CA GLY A 586 5.06 2.88 0.93
C GLY A 586 5.88 4.03 1.52
N ASN A 587 5.76 5.25 0.99
CA ASN A 587 6.31 6.46 1.62
C ASN A 587 5.55 6.91 2.87
N SER A 588 4.43 6.30 3.20
CA SER A 588 3.73 6.53 4.47
C SER A 588 4.68 6.34 5.64
N GLY A 589 4.82 7.37 6.51
CA GLY A 589 5.78 7.40 7.62
C GLY A 589 7.20 7.83 7.24
N SER A 590 7.46 8.12 5.96
CA SER A 590 8.76 8.63 5.52
C SER A 590 9.12 9.93 6.20
N ALA A 591 10.38 10.01 6.66
CA ALA A 591 10.89 11.20 7.29
C ALA A 591 11.04 12.35 6.29
N MET A 592 10.47 13.51 6.62
CA MET A 592 10.65 14.76 5.88
C MET A 592 11.66 15.62 6.62
N PHE A 593 12.84 15.85 6.04
CA PHE A 593 13.96 16.55 6.65
C PHE A 593 14.20 17.93 6.02
N ASN A 594 14.67 18.87 6.83
CA ASN A 594 15.21 20.13 6.36
C ASN A 594 16.66 19.98 5.84
N GLY A 595 17.26 21.08 5.36
CA GLY A 595 18.64 21.09 4.86
C GLY A 595 19.72 20.83 5.93
N LYS A 596 19.36 20.81 7.21
CA LYS A 596 20.25 20.46 8.33
C LYS A 596 20.14 18.97 8.71
N GLY A 597 19.26 18.21 8.05
CA GLY A 597 18.96 16.82 8.40
C GLY A 597 18.08 16.66 9.64
N GLU A 598 17.31 17.68 9.97
CA GLU A 598 16.39 17.69 11.11
C GLU A 598 14.96 17.40 10.65
N LEU A 599 14.20 16.60 11.39
CA LEU A 599 12.86 16.15 11.07
C LEU A 599 11.86 17.32 11.14
N LEU A 600 11.17 17.58 10.04
CA LEU A 600 10.08 18.56 9.91
C LEU A 600 8.70 17.90 10.09
N GLY A 601 8.57 16.64 9.73
CA GLY A 601 7.32 15.89 9.76
C GLY A 601 7.44 14.52 9.11
N LEU A 602 6.29 13.85 8.96
CA LEU A 602 6.17 12.56 8.29
C LEU A 602 5.27 12.69 7.07
N ALA A 603 5.74 12.20 5.94
CA ALA A 603 4.88 12.03 4.75
C ALA A 603 3.77 11.01 5.05
N PHE A 604 2.54 11.30 4.63
CA PHE A 604 1.43 10.36 4.86
C PHE A 604 0.46 10.24 3.69
N ASP A 605 0.42 11.21 2.76
CA ASP A 605 -0.51 11.21 1.63
C ASP A 605 0.03 12.07 0.47
N GLY A 606 -0.63 11.99 -0.68
CA GLY A 606 -0.47 12.92 -1.80
C GLY A 606 -1.74 13.76 -1.99
N ASN A 607 -1.63 14.87 -2.71
CA ASN A 607 -2.82 15.60 -3.15
C ASN A 607 -3.50 14.87 -4.32
N TRP A 608 -4.72 15.30 -4.69
CA TRP A 608 -5.48 14.69 -5.79
C TRP A 608 -4.69 14.64 -7.11
N GLU A 609 -3.94 15.69 -7.40
CA GLU A 609 -3.11 15.82 -8.60
C GLU A 609 -1.90 14.86 -8.59
N ALA A 610 -1.53 14.32 -7.42
CA ALA A 610 -0.44 13.35 -7.30
C ALA A 610 -0.84 11.91 -7.67
N MET A 611 -2.11 11.62 -7.94
CA MET A 611 -2.55 10.26 -8.23
C MET A 611 -1.95 9.64 -9.49
N SER A 612 -1.42 10.45 -10.42
CA SER A 612 -0.66 9.94 -11.57
C SER A 612 0.84 9.80 -11.32
N SER A 613 1.33 10.07 -10.10
CA SER A 613 2.76 10.05 -9.79
C SER A 613 3.44 8.72 -10.10
N ASP A 614 2.71 7.61 -10.03
CA ASP A 614 3.25 6.29 -10.37
C ASP A 614 3.59 6.14 -11.86
N ILE A 615 3.00 6.96 -12.73
CA ILE A 615 3.21 6.95 -14.17
C ILE A 615 3.99 8.18 -14.64
N VAL A 616 3.70 9.35 -14.07
CA VAL A 616 4.37 10.62 -14.40
C VAL A 616 4.39 11.53 -13.19
N PHE A 617 5.57 12.06 -12.89
CA PHE A 617 5.73 13.07 -11.86
C PHE A 617 5.67 14.48 -12.48
N GLU A 618 4.73 15.31 -11.98
CA GLU A 618 4.53 16.69 -12.40
C GLU A 618 4.76 17.64 -11.21
N PRO A 619 5.97 18.20 -11.05
CA PRO A 619 6.37 18.94 -9.85
C PRO A 619 5.58 20.23 -9.62
N ASP A 620 4.92 20.79 -10.65
CA ASP A 620 4.13 21.99 -10.50
C ASP A 620 2.77 21.76 -9.82
N LEU A 621 2.25 20.52 -9.92
CA LEU A 621 0.91 20.15 -9.42
C LEU A 621 0.94 19.17 -8.27
N GLN A 622 1.85 18.18 -8.33
CA GLN A 622 1.88 17.07 -7.38
C GLN A 622 2.55 17.47 -6.07
N ARG A 623 1.92 17.12 -4.95
CA ARG A 623 2.41 17.45 -3.61
C ARG A 623 2.39 16.23 -2.70
N CYS A 624 3.48 16.06 -1.98
CA CYS A 624 3.56 15.24 -0.79
C CYS A 624 2.92 15.99 0.38
N ILE A 625 2.03 15.35 1.11
CA ILE A 625 1.39 15.89 2.31
C ILE A 625 2.11 15.30 3.52
N GLY A 626 2.63 16.16 4.39
CA GLY A 626 3.29 15.80 5.64
C GLY A 626 2.54 16.31 6.86
N VAL A 627 2.51 15.51 7.93
CA VAL A 627 2.09 15.97 9.25
C VAL A 627 3.23 16.75 9.90
N ASP A 628 2.94 17.95 10.42
CA ASP A 628 3.94 18.81 11.07
C ASP A 628 4.41 18.17 12.40
N VAL A 629 5.71 18.02 12.57
CA VAL A 629 6.27 17.40 13.77
C VAL A 629 5.90 18.16 15.04
N ARG A 630 5.73 19.49 14.97
CA ARG A 630 5.32 20.31 16.14
C ARG A 630 3.91 19.93 16.61
N TYR A 631 2.99 19.64 15.67
CA TYR A 631 1.66 19.12 15.99
C TYR A 631 1.74 17.73 16.63
N MET A 632 2.57 16.85 16.08
CA MET A 632 2.80 15.52 16.66
C MET A 632 3.27 15.65 18.11
N LEU A 633 4.31 16.44 18.38
CA LEU A 633 4.86 16.63 19.71
C LEU A 633 3.86 17.30 20.67
N PHE A 634 3.06 18.25 20.18
CA PHE A 634 2.00 18.87 20.98
C PHE A 634 0.95 17.84 21.41
N ILE A 635 0.51 16.98 20.49
CA ILE A 635 -0.45 15.91 20.80
C ILE A 635 0.16 14.93 21.81
N ILE A 636 1.42 14.52 21.66
CA ILE A 636 2.11 13.62 22.60
C ILE A 636 2.22 14.27 23.99
N GLU A 637 2.73 15.52 24.07
CA GLU A 637 3.02 16.17 25.35
C GLU A 637 1.78 16.69 26.06
N LYS A 638 0.92 17.43 25.34
CA LYS A 638 -0.19 18.18 25.95
C LYS A 638 -1.48 17.35 26.04
N TYR A 639 -1.85 16.69 24.96
CA TYR A 639 -3.05 15.85 24.94
C TYR A 639 -2.79 14.48 25.58
N GLY A 640 -1.77 13.75 25.12
CA GLY A 640 -1.38 12.43 25.64
C GLY A 640 -0.72 12.49 27.02
N LYS A 641 -0.27 13.66 27.47
CA LYS A 641 0.47 13.85 28.74
C LYS A 641 1.70 12.93 28.85
N ALA A 642 2.33 12.62 27.72
CA ALA A 642 3.48 11.73 27.60
C ALA A 642 4.80 12.52 27.50
N GLY A 643 5.04 13.43 28.43
CA GLY A 643 6.25 14.25 28.48
C GLY A 643 7.54 13.44 28.70
N ASN A 644 7.43 12.18 29.14
CA ASN A 644 8.56 11.25 29.19
C ASN A 644 9.09 10.96 27.78
N LEU A 645 8.23 10.72 26.79
CA LEU A 645 8.63 10.46 25.41
C LEU A 645 9.34 11.67 24.78
N ILE A 646 8.86 12.88 25.10
CA ILE A 646 9.48 14.12 24.60
C ILE A 646 10.92 14.29 25.12
N LYS A 647 11.21 13.81 26.32
CA LYS A 647 12.56 13.91 26.93
C LYS A 647 13.58 12.99 26.25
N GLU A 648 13.13 11.94 25.58
CA GLU A 648 14.00 11.03 24.82
C GLU A 648 14.45 11.63 23.47
N LEU A 649 13.78 12.68 22.98
CA LEU A 649 14.01 13.24 21.65
C LEU A 649 15.16 14.25 21.65
N LYS A 650 15.95 14.25 20.56
CA LYS A 650 16.91 15.32 20.26
C LYS A 650 16.19 16.50 19.59
N ILE A 651 15.63 17.41 20.38
CA ILE A 651 14.92 18.59 19.87
C ILE A 651 15.92 19.71 19.55
N ARG A 652 15.76 20.33 18.38
CA ARG A 652 16.57 21.44 17.86
C ARG A 652 15.72 22.67 17.59
#